data_56e186dd2e36023ccd573a5a9941a820
#
_entry.id   56e186dd2e36023ccd573a5a9941a820
#
_cell.length_a   1.000
_cell.length_b   1.000
_cell.length_c   1.000
_cell.angle_alpha   90.00
_cell.angle_beta   90.00
_cell.angle_gamma   90.00
#
_symmetry.space_group_name_H-M   'P 1'
#
loop_
_entity.id
_entity.type
_entity.pdbx_description
1 polymer ?
#
loop_
_entity_poly.entity_id
_entity_poly.type
_entity_poly.pdbx_seq_one_letter_code
_entity_poly.pdbx_strand_id
1 'polypeptide(L)'
;MNLLSKLNSSAKTKTIEPREIFMTLPSKAPGYGYPRDVQSEVWKKWFDIRNEKNVILKMNTGSGKTVVGLIMLQSCLNEEKGPAIYVVPDNYLVKQVIDEAKRLGISATVDKDDYNYSNSKAILVTSIQTIVNGHSYFGMREAGNYPIGSIIIDDVHACMDKIIDQFMIKIDAETDAYKELIALFSSSLKDYNPKNYIDVVEMKDCRNNMLVPYWEWQRQQDNIYRILTKYNNSDNTSIYFGLPLIERCLETCDCIITASAIEISPKGIDLDKISSLEEASRRIYMSATLADDSVFVSALGLDTEDMKNIITPENANDMGDRLIIFPKYVNSDISEIEIKEKVEETAKKYNVVILVPSFSRAKFWDEQGMRTATKDNIDGIVKALKSGKHVGKIIFVNRYDGIDLPGDACRMLVIDGLPPLNSIKDRYIQSVAPQSTILLREQVQRIEQGMGRGVRSNDDECCVVLMGDELSDVLSRNKGIDYFSAATRCQYDLSKQLWDLLVSETGSKPTIDQIFELANYSLEKNAEWVTTCKENLAAVKYSTEAKVDEKIVAQRKAFEKAINMQWLDAANAIKIVKDKENDKKTKGYLCQIQAEYINKIDSALSQEILKVGKNLSAAILSPLAGIQYQRTINTIPQAQAISTNLLAGNLG
;
A
#
# COMPACT_ATOMS: atom_id res chain seq x y z
N MET A 1 -14.39 -26.76 51.86
CA MET A 1 -14.93 -25.40 51.53
C MET A 1 -13.83 -24.62 50.83
N ASN A 2 -14.00 -24.32 49.54
CA ASN A 2 -12.97 -23.59 48.79
C ASN A 2 -13.15 -22.09 49.04
N LEU A 3 -12.42 -21.51 50.01
CA LEU A 3 -12.50 -20.11 50.39
C LEU A 3 -12.10 -19.16 49.25
N LEU A 4 -11.27 -19.62 48.31
CA LEU A 4 -10.87 -18.84 47.12
C LEU A 4 -12.01 -18.62 46.13
N SER A 5 -12.99 -19.57 46.06
CA SER A 5 -14.17 -19.38 45.22
C SER A 5 -15.11 -18.28 45.75
N LYS A 6 -15.09 -17.97 47.04
CA LYS A 6 -15.86 -16.88 47.65
C LYS A 6 -15.22 -15.49 47.48
N LEU A 7 -13.89 -15.43 47.31
CA LEU A 7 -13.17 -14.21 47.00
C LEU A 7 -13.37 -13.77 45.54
N ASN A 8 -13.64 -14.70 44.63
CA ASN A 8 -13.89 -14.44 43.22
C ASN A 8 -15.34 -14.03 42.90
N SER A 9 -16.25 -14.04 43.90
CA SER A 9 -17.67 -13.72 43.71
C SER A 9 -18.01 -12.22 43.77
N SER A 10 -17.08 -11.33 44.16
CA SER A 10 -17.22 -9.91 43.86
C SER A 10 -16.64 -9.66 42.47
N ALA A 11 -17.48 -9.66 41.46
CA ALA A 11 -17.11 -9.26 40.11
C ALA A 11 -16.53 -7.82 40.17
N LYS A 12 -15.22 -7.72 40.31
CA LYS A 12 -14.53 -6.46 40.01
C LYS A 12 -14.80 -6.21 38.53
N THR A 13 -15.55 -5.17 38.23
CA THR A 13 -15.67 -4.65 36.86
C THR A 13 -14.24 -4.52 36.33
N LYS A 14 -13.97 -5.26 35.25
CA LYS A 14 -12.65 -5.18 34.61
C LYS A 14 -12.44 -3.75 34.16
N THR A 15 -11.28 -3.18 34.44
CA THR A 15 -10.97 -1.84 33.92
C THR A 15 -10.96 -1.86 32.39
N ILE A 16 -11.49 -0.83 31.78
CA ILE A 16 -11.54 -0.64 30.33
C ILE A 16 -10.54 0.43 29.86
N GLU A 17 -9.97 1.21 30.78
CA GLU A 17 -8.99 2.24 30.46
C GLU A 17 -7.64 1.58 30.11
N PRO A 18 -7.08 1.82 28.88
CA PRO A 18 -5.92 1.11 28.39
C PRO A 18 -4.66 1.20 29.26
N ARG A 19 -4.37 2.39 29.80
CA ARG A 19 -3.19 2.58 30.66
C ARG A 19 -3.32 1.79 31.95
N GLU A 20 -4.51 1.77 32.55
CA GLU A 20 -4.78 0.98 33.76
C GLU A 20 -4.69 -0.52 33.45
N ILE A 21 -5.22 -0.98 32.30
CA ILE A 21 -5.05 -2.34 31.85
C ILE A 21 -3.56 -2.69 31.79
N PHE A 22 -2.77 -1.89 31.08
CA PHE A 22 -1.33 -2.12 30.95
C PHE A 22 -0.64 -2.19 32.33
N MET A 23 -0.95 -1.28 33.24
CA MET A 23 -0.33 -1.24 34.58
C MET A 23 -0.70 -2.46 35.44
N THR A 24 -1.92 -2.99 35.29
CA THR A 24 -2.46 -4.09 36.11
C THR A 24 -2.24 -5.49 35.53
N LEU A 25 -1.64 -5.63 34.34
CA LEU A 25 -1.32 -6.93 33.76
C LEU A 25 -0.41 -7.74 34.72
N PRO A 26 -0.83 -8.97 35.11
CA PRO A 26 -0.19 -9.70 36.20
C PRO A 26 1.13 -10.38 35.81
N SER A 27 1.36 -10.63 34.53
CA SER A 27 2.42 -11.52 34.03
C SER A 27 3.30 -10.89 32.96
N LYS A 28 3.53 -9.56 33.04
CA LYS A 28 4.41 -8.86 32.09
C LYS A 28 5.86 -9.36 32.20
N ALA A 29 6.51 -9.55 31.06
CA ALA A 29 7.94 -9.82 31.00
C ALA A 29 8.78 -8.64 31.52
N PRO A 30 10.04 -8.87 31.94
CA PRO A 30 10.96 -7.77 32.25
C PRO A 30 11.07 -6.79 31.08
N GLY A 31 11.12 -5.49 31.40
CA GLY A 31 11.14 -4.40 30.41
C GLY A 31 9.78 -3.72 30.15
N TYR A 32 8.66 -4.31 30.59
CA TYR A 32 7.32 -3.72 30.48
C TYR A 32 6.82 -3.05 31.76
N GLY A 33 7.71 -2.38 32.51
CA GLY A 33 7.34 -1.74 33.78
C GLY A 33 6.33 -0.62 33.61
N TYR A 34 6.65 0.34 32.76
CA TYR A 34 5.82 1.49 32.44
C TYR A 34 5.59 1.62 30.93
N PRO A 35 4.44 2.15 30.50
CA PRO A 35 4.23 2.44 29.10
C PRO A 35 5.11 3.64 28.68
N ARG A 36 5.46 3.71 27.40
CA ARG A 36 6.10 4.89 26.83
C ARG A 36 5.11 6.06 26.81
N ASP A 37 5.61 7.29 26.87
CA ASP A 37 4.75 8.49 26.89
C ASP A 37 3.83 8.54 25.68
N VAL A 38 4.36 8.26 24.49
CA VAL A 38 3.60 8.18 23.23
C VAL A 38 2.47 7.15 23.28
N GLN A 39 2.68 6.00 23.93
CA GLN A 39 1.64 4.98 24.09
C GLN A 39 0.52 5.47 25.01
N SER A 40 0.89 6.11 26.13
CA SER A 40 -0.06 6.66 27.09
C SER A 40 -0.90 7.79 26.48
N GLU A 41 -0.28 8.65 25.69
CA GLU A 41 -0.93 9.74 24.96
C GLU A 41 -1.97 9.20 23.96
N VAL A 42 -1.56 8.23 23.14
CA VAL A 42 -2.42 7.65 22.10
C VAL A 42 -3.58 6.88 22.72
N TRP A 43 -3.35 6.10 23.78
CA TRP A 43 -4.43 5.42 24.50
C TRP A 43 -5.46 6.37 25.06
N LYS A 44 -5.04 7.49 25.63
CA LYS A 44 -5.95 8.52 26.16
C LYS A 44 -6.80 9.11 25.04
N LYS A 45 -6.17 9.55 23.94
CA LYS A 45 -6.88 10.11 22.78
C LYS A 45 -7.88 9.10 22.20
N TRP A 46 -7.47 7.82 22.06
CA TRP A 46 -8.38 6.79 21.58
C TRP A 46 -9.54 6.51 22.54
N PHE A 47 -9.27 6.47 23.82
CA PHE A 47 -10.30 6.19 24.83
C PHE A 47 -11.43 7.21 24.81
N ASP A 48 -11.10 8.47 24.53
CA ASP A 48 -12.07 9.56 24.42
C ASP A 48 -13.04 9.39 23.23
N ILE A 49 -12.56 8.80 22.12
CA ILE A 49 -13.35 8.57 20.89
C ILE A 49 -13.61 7.07 20.60
N ARG A 50 -13.46 6.18 21.59
CA ARG A 50 -13.53 4.72 21.40
C ARG A 50 -14.87 4.19 20.90
N ASN A 51 -15.92 5.02 20.95
CA ASN A 51 -17.24 4.67 20.44
C ASN A 51 -17.40 4.93 18.93
N GLU A 52 -16.45 5.63 18.32
CA GLU A 52 -16.42 5.78 16.87
C GLU A 52 -16.15 4.43 16.21
N LYS A 53 -16.91 4.13 15.13
CA LYS A 53 -16.79 2.86 14.41
C LYS A 53 -15.42 2.73 13.74
N ASN A 54 -14.95 3.79 13.09
CA ASN A 54 -13.69 3.86 12.37
C ASN A 54 -12.74 4.85 13.04
N VAL A 55 -11.55 4.38 13.42
CA VAL A 55 -10.50 5.22 14.01
C VAL A 55 -9.19 4.95 13.29
N ILE A 56 -8.52 6.00 12.85
CA ILE A 56 -7.20 5.93 12.23
C ILE A 56 -6.15 6.30 13.26
N LEU A 57 -5.21 5.41 13.50
CA LEU A 57 -4.12 5.59 14.44
C LEU A 57 -2.80 5.68 13.69
N LYS A 58 -2.18 6.86 13.67
CA LYS A 58 -0.88 7.09 13.05
C LYS A 58 0.21 7.16 14.12
N MET A 59 1.16 6.26 14.03
CA MET A 59 2.32 6.21 14.93
C MET A 59 3.57 5.85 14.14
N ASN A 60 4.71 6.40 14.51
CA ASN A 60 5.98 6.05 13.87
C ASN A 60 6.33 4.57 14.02
N THR A 61 7.14 4.07 13.11
CA THR A 61 7.72 2.73 13.26
C THR A 61 8.59 2.70 14.52
N GLY A 62 8.44 1.63 15.33
CA GLY A 62 9.21 1.49 16.58
C GLY A 62 8.60 2.12 17.83
N SER A 63 7.53 2.91 17.70
CA SER A 63 6.80 3.48 18.86
C SER A 63 6.08 2.45 19.74
N GLY A 64 6.10 1.16 19.34
CA GLY A 64 5.42 0.08 20.06
C GLY A 64 3.95 -0.08 19.69
N LYS A 65 3.59 0.11 18.41
CA LYS A 65 2.22 -0.06 17.89
C LYS A 65 1.57 -1.37 18.31
N THR A 66 2.31 -2.48 18.27
CA THR A 66 1.79 -3.80 18.65
C THR A 66 1.28 -3.83 20.09
N VAL A 67 2.04 -3.25 21.03
CA VAL A 67 1.61 -3.11 22.43
C VAL A 67 0.36 -2.26 22.54
N VAL A 68 0.35 -1.12 21.81
CA VAL A 68 -0.81 -0.20 21.79
C VAL A 68 -2.06 -0.94 21.33
N GLY A 69 -1.98 -1.65 20.21
CA GLY A 69 -3.12 -2.37 19.64
C GLY A 69 -3.61 -3.52 20.51
N LEU A 70 -2.71 -4.32 21.08
CA LEU A 70 -3.09 -5.44 21.96
C LEU A 70 -3.83 -4.94 23.21
N ILE A 71 -3.39 -3.84 23.81
CA ILE A 71 -4.04 -3.25 24.98
C ILE A 71 -5.40 -2.64 24.60
N MET A 72 -5.51 -2.00 23.43
CA MET A 72 -6.79 -1.47 22.93
C MET A 72 -7.81 -2.59 22.68
N LEU A 73 -7.40 -3.71 22.09
CA LEU A 73 -8.29 -4.87 21.92
C LEU A 73 -8.65 -5.50 23.26
N GLN A 74 -7.71 -5.57 24.23
CA GLN A 74 -8.03 -6.02 25.58
C GLN A 74 -9.07 -5.09 26.25
N SER A 75 -8.98 -3.78 26.03
CA SER A 75 -10.00 -2.82 26.46
C SER A 75 -11.36 -3.13 25.84
N CYS A 76 -11.40 -3.37 24.52
CA CYS A 76 -12.62 -3.77 23.82
C CYS A 76 -13.23 -5.06 24.38
N LEU A 77 -12.41 -6.08 24.68
CA LEU A 77 -12.88 -7.32 25.30
C LEU A 77 -13.44 -7.09 26.71
N ASN A 78 -12.81 -6.24 27.51
CA ASN A 78 -13.26 -5.88 28.84
C ASN A 78 -14.59 -5.08 28.83
N GLU A 79 -14.85 -4.35 27.73
CA GLU A 79 -16.08 -3.59 27.47
C GLU A 79 -17.15 -4.40 26.72
N GLU A 80 -16.95 -5.74 26.58
CA GLU A 80 -17.87 -6.66 25.89
C GLU A 80 -18.09 -6.33 24.40
N LYS A 81 -17.07 -5.74 23.73
CA LYS A 81 -17.06 -5.43 22.30
C LYS A 81 -16.30 -6.48 21.47
N GLY A 82 -16.25 -7.72 21.97
CA GLY A 82 -15.66 -8.85 21.25
C GLY A 82 -16.65 -9.56 20.31
N PRO A 83 -16.18 -10.58 19.55
CA PRO A 83 -14.79 -11.07 19.48
C PRO A 83 -13.78 -10.05 18.94
N ALA A 84 -12.52 -10.15 19.37
CA ALA A 84 -11.48 -9.19 19.02
C ALA A 84 -10.41 -9.81 18.11
N ILE A 85 -10.05 -9.11 17.03
CA ILE A 85 -9.09 -9.59 16.03
C ILE A 85 -7.95 -8.59 15.85
N TYR A 86 -6.71 -9.08 15.86
CA TYR A 86 -5.51 -8.34 15.47
C TYR A 86 -5.03 -8.84 14.12
N VAL A 87 -5.05 -7.97 13.11
CA VAL A 87 -4.73 -8.30 11.72
C VAL A 87 -3.40 -7.69 11.31
N VAL A 88 -2.58 -8.48 10.63
CA VAL A 88 -1.26 -8.09 10.10
C VAL A 88 -1.13 -8.46 8.61
N PRO A 89 -0.18 -7.88 7.88
CA PRO A 89 0.00 -8.16 6.44
C PRO A 89 0.34 -9.61 6.10
N ASP A 90 1.12 -10.31 6.95
CA ASP A 90 1.61 -11.65 6.66
C ASP A 90 1.77 -12.55 7.90
N ASN A 91 1.99 -13.85 7.65
CA ASN A 91 2.10 -14.86 8.70
C ASN A 91 3.41 -14.75 9.53
N TYR A 92 4.44 -14.07 9.04
CA TYR A 92 5.65 -13.82 9.82
C TYR A 92 5.35 -12.85 10.97
N LEU A 93 4.62 -11.79 10.68
CA LEU A 93 4.20 -10.80 11.68
C LEU A 93 3.18 -11.37 12.68
N VAL A 94 2.35 -12.35 12.28
CA VAL A 94 1.45 -13.08 13.22
C VAL A 94 2.24 -13.64 14.40
N LYS A 95 3.37 -14.31 14.13
CA LYS A 95 4.22 -14.86 15.19
C LYS A 95 4.76 -13.79 16.13
N GLN A 96 5.18 -12.64 15.57
CA GLN A 96 5.70 -11.53 16.37
C GLN A 96 4.62 -10.97 17.31
N VAL A 97 3.39 -10.79 16.83
CA VAL A 97 2.26 -10.30 17.65
C VAL A 97 1.91 -11.31 18.75
N ILE A 98 1.89 -12.60 18.45
CA ILE A 98 1.67 -13.66 19.46
C ILE A 98 2.76 -13.66 20.53
N ASP A 99 4.02 -13.51 20.14
CA ASP A 99 5.14 -13.45 21.09
C ASP A 99 5.05 -12.18 21.95
N GLU A 100 4.63 -11.06 21.38
CA GLU A 100 4.41 -9.82 22.12
C GLU A 100 3.23 -9.94 23.09
N ALA A 101 2.12 -10.55 22.68
CA ALA A 101 0.97 -10.83 23.56
C ALA A 101 1.38 -11.71 24.75
N LYS A 102 2.20 -12.75 24.53
CA LYS A 102 2.76 -13.58 25.60
C LYS A 102 3.62 -12.77 26.58
N ARG A 103 4.48 -11.87 26.07
CA ARG A 103 5.32 -11.01 26.91
C ARG A 103 4.50 -10.06 27.78
N LEU A 104 3.35 -9.63 27.28
CA LEU A 104 2.41 -8.80 28.02
C LEU A 104 1.52 -9.61 28.97
N GLY A 105 1.42 -10.92 28.80
CA GLY A 105 0.49 -11.77 29.53
C GLY A 105 -0.96 -11.62 29.07
N ILE A 106 -1.17 -11.24 27.80
CA ILE A 106 -2.47 -11.12 27.13
C ILE A 106 -2.81 -12.44 26.44
N SER A 107 -4.04 -12.93 26.62
CA SER A 107 -4.51 -14.14 25.94
C SER A 107 -4.71 -13.88 24.45
N ALA A 108 -3.96 -14.59 23.60
CA ALA A 108 -4.07 -14.50 22.16
C ALA A 108 -3.93 -15.89 21.51
N THR A 109 -4.57 -16.10 20.38
CA THR A 109 -4.57 -17.34 19.61
C THR A 109 -4.46 -17.07 18.12
N VAL A 110 -4.00 -18.06 17.36
CA VAL A 110 -4.02 -18.07 15.89
C VAL A 110 -5.16 -18.93 15.33
N ASP A 111 -5.83 -19.66 16.21
CA ASP A 111 -6.92 -20.58 15.85
C ASP A 111 -8.27 -19.84 15.96
N LYS A 112 -8.95 -19.69 14.84
CA LYS A 112 -10.29 -19.08 14.76
C LYS A 112 -11.36 -19.91 15.47
N ASP A 113 -11.11 -21.20 15.65
CA ASP A 113 -12.03 -22.15 16.32
C ASP A 113 -11.75 -22.27 17.82
N ASP A 114 -10.77 -21.51 18.35
CA ASP A 114 -10.43 -21.50 19.78
C ASP A 114 -11.61 -21.07 20.65
N TYR A 115 -11.91 -21.84 21.69
CA TYR A 115 -12.99 -21.59 22.64
C TYR A 115 -12.88 -20.23 23.34
N ASN A 116 -11.65 -19.80 23.69
CA ASN A 116 -11.48 -18.52 24.36
C ASN A 116 -11.71 -17.34 23.40
N TYR A 117 -11.33 -17.47 22.11
CA TYR A 117 -11.64 -16.47 21.10
C TYR A 117 -13.16 -16.36 20.91
N SER A 118 -13.85 -17.48 20.69
CA SER A 118 -15.31 -17.51 20.47
C SER A 118 -16.11 -16.92 21.65
N ASN A 119 -15.56 -17.01 22.87
CA ASN A 119 -16.13 -16.44 24.09
C ASN A 119 -15.57 -15.06 24.47
N SER A 120 -14.90 -14.38 23.56
CA SER A 120 -14.34 -13.04 23.77
C SER A 120 -13.35 -12.96 24.96
N LYS A 121 -12.57 -14.02 25.18
CA LYS A 121 -11.54 -14.11 26.24
C LYS A 121 -10.12 -14.09 25.71
N ALA A 122 -9.94 -14.24 24.42
CA ALA A 122 -8.66 -14.16 23.72
C ALA A 122 -8.78 -13.34 22.46
N ILE A 123 -7.66 -12.75 22.03
CA ILE A 123 -7.54 -12.01 20.78
C ILE A 123 -7.12 -12.99 19.69
N LEU A 124 -7.85 -13.06 18.58
CA LEU A 124 -7.39 -13.78 17.38
C LEU A 124 -6.34 -12.93 16.67
N VAL A 125 -5.19 -13.51 16.37
CA VAL A 125 -4.14 -12.88 15.57
C VAL A 125 -4.03 -13.59 14.24
N THR A 126 -4.22 -12.87 13.14
CA THR A 126 -4.25 -13.48 11.80
C THR A 126 -3.74 -12.53 10.71
N SER A 127 -3.52 -13.06 9.51
CA SER A 127 -3.17 -12.25 8.33
C SER A 127 -4.40 -11.64 7.68
N ILE A 128 -4.23 -10.51 6.99
CA ILE A 128 -5.32 -9.86 6.28
C ILE A 128 -5.94 -10.74 5.20
N GLN A 129 -5.15 -11.62 4.56
CA GLN A 129 -5.64 -12.55 3.55
C GLN A 129 -6.60 -13.61 4.13
N THR A 130 -6.53 -13.89 5.43
CA THR A 130 -7.50 -14.76 6.09
C THR A 130 -8.87 -14.09 6.21
N ILE A 131 -8.87 -12.77 6.45
CA ILE A 131 -10.10 -11.98 6.58
C ILE A 131 -10.68 -11.67 5.20
N VAL A 132 -9.86 -11.23 4.25
CA VAL A 132 -10.28 -10.77 2.93
C VAL A 132 -9.82 -11.74 1.86
N ASN A 133 -10.70 -12.59 1.41
CA ASN A 133 -10.58 -13.48 0.25
C ASN A 133 -11.97 -13.97 -0.19
N GLY A 134 -12.12 -14.47 -1.41
CA GLY A 134 -13.40 -14.90 -1.97
C GLY A 134 -14.09 -16.07 -1.26
N HIS A 135 -13.42 -16.73 -0.31
CA HIS A 135 -13.95 -17.84 0.50
C HIS A 135 -13.78 -17.59 1.99
N SER A 136 -13.71 -16.32 2.39
CA SER A 136 -13.50 -15.92 3.77
C SER A 136 -14.58 -16.47 4.70
N TYR A 137 -14.13 -16.99 5.84
CA TYR A 137 -15.01 -17.39 6.95
C TYR A 137 -15.67 -16.17 7.65
N PHE A 138 -15.21 -14.95 7.36
CA PHE A 138 -15.64 -13.71 7.98
C PHE A 138 -16.66 -12.93 7.15
N GLY A 139 -17.37 -13.58 6.23
CA GLY A 139 -18.48 -12.92 5.54
C GLY A 139 -18.72 -13.30 4.09
N MET A 140 -17.92 -14.23 3.51
CA MET A 140 -18.11 -14.71 2.14
C MET A 140 -18.89 -16.03 2.05
N ARG A 141 -19.35 -16.59 3.16
CA ARG A 141 -20.10 -17.84 3.20
C ARG A 141 -21.59 -17.57 3.40
N GLU A 142 -22.43 -18.40 2.80
CA GLU A 142 -23.88 -18.32 2.94
C GLU A 142 -24.35 -18.59 4.39
N ALA A 143 -23.60 -19.38 5.15
CA ALA A 143 -23.91 -19.68 6.55
C ALA A 143 -22.62 -19.89 7.37
N GLY A 144 -22.70 -19.54 8.66
CA GLY A 144 -21.63 -19.83 9.63
C GLY A 144 -20.45 -18.85 9.56
N ASN A 145 -20.69 -17.59 9.28
CA ASN A 145 -19.66 -16.55 9.36
C ASN A 145 -19.23 -16.31 10.81
N TYR A 146 -17.90 -16.12 11.00
CA TYR A 146 -17.33 -15.74 12.28
C TYR A 146 -17.56 -14.24 12.52
N PRO A 147 -18.22 -13.84 13.62
CA PRO A 147 -18.46 -12.43 13.89
C PRO A 147 -17.17 -11.69 14.27
N ILE A 148 -17.13 -10.42 13.98
CA ILE A 148 -16.08 -9.49 14.42
C ILE A 148 -16.72 -8.39 15.26
N GLY A 149 -16.37 -8.32 16.54
CA GLY A 149 -16.82 -7.23 17.42
C GLY A 149 -15.90 -6.02 17.32
N SER A 150 -14.59 -6.25 17.46
CA SER A 150 -13.57 -5.22 17.32
C SER A 150 -12.37 -5.75 16.53
N ILE A 151 -11.84 -4.93 15.63
CA ILE A 151 -10.70 -5.31 14.79
C ILE A 151 -9.65 -4.20 14.77
N ILE A 152 -8.40 -4.62 14.83
CA ILE A 152 -7.23 -3.78 14.51
C ILE A 152 -6.60 -4.30 13.22
N ILE A 153 -6.36 -3.40 12.27
CA ILE A 153 -5.56 -3.67 11.07
C ILE A 153 -4.24 -2.91 11.25
N ASP A 154 -3.17 -3.65 11.54
CA ASP A 154 -1.84 -3.10 11.71
C ASP A 154 -1.09 -3.05 10.39
N ASP A 155 -0.24 -2.06 10.23
CA ASP A 155 0.46 -1.74 8.98
C ASP A 155 -0.52 -1.69 7.78
N VAL A 156 -1.49 -0.77 7.89
CA VAL A 156 -2.62 -0.65 6.95
C VAL A 156 -2.16 -0.64 5.50
N HIS A 157 -1.08 0.07 5.16
CA HIS A 157 -0.62 0.18 3.77
C HIS A 157 -0.19 -1.19 3.22
N ALA A 158 0.59 -1.96 3.99
CA ALA A 158 0.98 -3.31 3.60
C ALA A 158 -0.22 -4.28 3.56
N CYS A 159 -1.20 -4.10 4.46
CA CYS A 159 -2.46 -4.85 4.42
C CYS A 159 -3.27 -4.52 3.16
N MET A 160 -3.32 -3.23 2.75
CA MET A 160 -4.07 -2.81 1.57
C MET A 160 -3.48 -3.35 0.28
N ASP A 161 -2.16 -3.40 0.15
CA ASP A 161 -1.51 -4.06 -0.99
C ASP A 161 -1.99 -5.52 -1.12
N LYS A 162 -2.08 -6.24 0.01
CA LYS A 162 -2.59 -7.62 0.03
C LYS A 162 -4.08 -7.72 -0.29
N ILE A 163 -4.89 -6.76 0.16
CA ILE A 163 -6.32 -6.71 -0.19
C ILE A 163 -6.48 -6.47 -1.69
N ILE A 164 -5.77 -5.50 -2.25
CA ILE A 164 -5.81 -5.20 -3.70
C ILE A 164 -5.44 -6.45 -4.49
N ASP A 165 -4.39 -7.17 -4.08
CA ASP A 165 -4.00 -8.44 -4.70
C ASP A 165 -5.12 -9.50 -4.66
N GLN A 166 -5.94 -9.56 -3.59
CA GLN A 166 -7.08 -10.49 -3.51
C GLN A 166 -8.23 -10.13 -4.45
N PHE A 167 -8.45 -8.84 -4.69
CA PHE A 167 -9.46 -8.34 -5.62
C PHE A 167 -8.99 -8.35 -7.09
N MET A 168 -7.77 -8.78 -7.36
CA MET A 168 -7.20 -8.85 -8.69
C MET A 168 -7.10 -10.31 -9.14
N ILE A 169 -7.60 -10.60 -10.34
CA ILE A 169 -7.42 -11.92 -10.97
C ILE A 169 -6.24 -11.85 -11.92
N LYS A 170 -5.21 -12.64 -11.67
CA LYS A 170 -4.06 -12.80 -12.54
C LYS A 170 -4.06 -14.21 -13.13
N ILE A 171 -4.06 -14.30 -14.46
CA ILE A 171 -4.15 -15.55 -15.22
C ILE A 171 -2.86 -15.68 -16.03
N ASP A 172 -2.05 -16.67 -15.69
CA ASP A 172 -0.76 -16.90 -16.35
C ASP A 172 -0.93 -17.42 -17.78
N ALA A 173 -0.04 -17.02 -18.70
CA ALA A 173 -0.12 -17.29 -20.13
C ALA A 173 -0.11 -18.80 -20.51
N GLU A 174 0.42 -19.65 -19.63
CA GLU A 174 0.48 -21.10 -19.87
C GLU A 174 -0.86 -21.79 -19.61
N THR A 175 -1.82 -21.12 -18.95
CA THR A 175 -3.12 -21.68 -18.58
C THR A 175 -4.11 -21.72 -19.75
N ASP A 176 -5.05 -22.65 -19.70
CA ASP A 176 -6.13 -22.71 -20.70
C ASP A 176 -7.12 -21.55 -20.55
N ALA A 177 -7.31 -21.02 -19.34
CA ALA A 177 -8.10 -19.82 -19.11
C ALA A 177 -7.55 -18.60 -19.88
N TYR A 178 -6.22 -18.42 -19.90
CA TYR A 178 -5.58 -17.39 -20.70
C TYR A 178 -5.88 -17.55 -22.19
N LYS A 179 -5.71 -18.78 -22.71
CA LYS A 179 -5.92 -19.08 -24.13
C LYS A 179 -7.37 -18.82 -24.56
N GLU A 180 -8.35 -19.20 -23.72
CA GLU A 180 -9.77 -18.96 -24.02
C GLU A 180 -10.12 -17.47 -23.98
N LEU A 181 -9.59 -16.70 -23.03
CA LEU A 181 -9.80 -15.25 -22.98
C LEU A 181 -9.13 -14.54 -24.18
N ILE A 182 -7.92 -14.94 -24.56
CA ILE A 182 -7.28 -14.42 -25.78
C ILE A 182 -8.11 -14.74 -27.02
N ALA A 183 -8.60 -15.98 -27.16
CA ALA A 183 -9.45 -16.37 -28.28
C ALA A 183 -10.74 -15.53 -28.35
N LEU A 184 -11.36 -15.26 -27.18
CA LEU A 184 -12.57 -14.43 -27.10
C LEU A 184 -12.36 -13.02 -27.66
N PHE A 185 -11.20 -12.40 -27.38
CA PHE A 185 -10.91 -11.03 -27.79
C PHE A 185 -10.11 -10.93 -29.09
N SER A 186 -9.57 -12.02 -29.65
CA SER A 186 -8.57 -11.98 -30.72
C SER A 186 -9.04 -11.23 -31.97
N SER A 187 -10.27 -11.44 -32.41
CA SER A 187 -10.79 -10.75 -33.62
C SER A 187 -10.91 -9.24 -33.38
N SER A 188 -11.55 -8.83 -32.28
CA SER A 188 -11.75 -7.41 -31.98
C SER A 188 -10.44 -6.68 -31.68
N LEU A 189 -9.48 -7.32 -31.03
CA LEU A 189 -8.18 -6.71 -30.74
C LEU A 189 -7.30 -6.59 -31.98
N LYS A 190 -7.34 -7.59 -32.90
CA LYS A 190 -6.64 -7.51 -34.18
C LYS A 190 -7.19 -6.37 -35.05
N ASP A 191 -8.51 -6.22 -35.10
CA ASP A 191 -9.15 -5.16 -35.87
C ASP A 191 -8.89 -3.78 -35.25
N TYR A 192 -8.83 -3.71 -33.91
CA TYR A 192 -8.66 -2.47 -33.17
C TYR A 192 -7.22 -1.95 -33.15
N ASN A 193 -6.25 -2.82 -32.82
CA ASN A 193 -4.82 -2.48 -32.74
C ASN A 193 -3.94 -3.68 -33.16
N PRO A 194 -3.85 -3.93 -34.48
CA PRO A 194 -3.16 -5.11 -35.02
C PRO A 194 -1.69 -5.17 -34.61
N LYS A 195 -1.00 -4.03 -34.60
CA LYS A 195 0.43 -3.98 -34.23
C LYS A 195 0.64 -4.45 -32.78
N ASN A 196 -0.08 -3.86 -31.83
CA ASN A 196 0.09 -4.20 -30.42
C ASN A 196 -0.38 -5.63 -30.13
N TYR A 197 -1.40 -6.13 -30.84
CA TYR A 197 -1.82 -7.52 -30.75
C TYR A 197 -0.69 -8.47 -31.19
N ILE A 198 -0.05 -8.21 -32.32
CA ILE A 198 1.09 -9.00 -32.81
C ILE A 198 2.22 -8.97 -31.79
N ASP A 199 2.61 -7.78 -31.33
CA ASP A 199 3.72 -7.62 -30.38
C ASP A 199 3.47 -8.41 -29.07
N VAL A 200 2.29 -8.29 -28.47
CA VAL A 200 1.96 -8.87 -27.17
C VAL A 200 1.62 -10.37 -27.26
N VAL A 201 0.75 -10.74 -28.20
CA VAL A 201 0.15 -12.09 -28.24
C VAL A 201 0.95 -13.03 -29.14
N GLU A 202 1.36 -12.59 -30.33
CA GLU A 202 2.02 -13.45 -31.30
C GLU A 202 3.55 -13.48 -31.10
N MET A 203 4.18 -12.31 -30.93
CA MET A 203 5.65 -12.20 -30.72
C MET A 203 6.06 -12.34 -29.25
N LYS A 204 5.11 -12.34 -28.32
CA LYS A 204 5.33 -12.45 -26.87
C LYS A 204 6.35 -11.44 -26.31
N ASP A 205 6.28 -10.18 -26.77
CA ASP A 205 7.11 -9.10 -26.23
C ASP A 205 6.65 -8.73 -24.82
N CYS A 206 7.44 -9.10 -23.82
CA CYS A 206 7.14 -8.86 -22.39
C CYS A 206 7.19 -7.37 -21.99
N ARG A 207 7.67 -6.48 -22.84
CA ARG A 207 7.73 -5.03 -22.57
C ARG A 207 6.41 -4.33 -22.84
N ASN A 208 5.58 -4.92 -23.69
CA ASN A 208 4.31 -4.36 -24.11
C ASN A 208 3.14 -4.91 -23.29
N ASN A 209 2.11 -4.11 -23.18
CA ASN A 209 0.82 -4.49 -22.59
C ASN A 209 -0.33 -3.97 -23.47
N MET A 210 -1.49 -4.60 -23.33
CA MET A 210 -2.68 -4.23 -24.09
C MET A 210 -3.90 -4.20 -23.18
N LEU A 211 -4.50 -3.02 -22.99
CA LEU A 211 -5.80 -2.90 -22.36
C LEU A 211 -6.90 -3.36 -23.33
N VAL A 212 -7.74 -4.29 -22.88
CA VAL A 212 -8.98 -4.63 -23.60
C VAL A 212 -9.89 -3.40 -23.57
N PRO A 213 -10.36 -2.89 -24.72
CA PRO A 213 -11.25 -1.73 -24.73
C PRO A 213 -12.52 -1.98 -23.91
N TYR A 214 -12.93 -0.99 -23.09
CA TYR A 214 -14.05 -1.12 -22.17
C TYR A 214 -15.36 -1.50 -22.86
N TRP A 215 -15.61 -1.02 -24.10
CA TRP A 215 -16.80 -1.40 -24.87
C TRP A 215 -16.80 -2.87 -25.28
N GLU A 216 -15.64 -3.44 -25.54
CA GLU A 216 -15.50 -4.86 -25.86
C GLU A 216 -15.63 -5.71 -24.60
N TRP A 217 -14.99 -5.28 -23.49
CA TRP A 217 -15.09 -5.90 -22.19
C TRP A 217 -16.55 -5.97 -21.71
N GLN A 218 -17.27 -4.86 -21.78
CA GLN A 218 -18.68 -4.77 -21.38
C GLN A 218 -19.60 -5.58 -22.30
N ARG A 219 -19.27 -5.68 -23.59
CA ARG A 219 -20.05 -6.49 -24.54
C ARG A 219 -19.93 -7.98 -24.31
N GLN A 220 -18.81 -8.45 -23.83
CA GLN A 220 -18.49 -9.88 -23.68
C GLN A 220 -18.74 -10.43 -22.27
N GLN A 221 -19.44 -9.71 -21.40
CA GLN A 221 -19.58 -10.05 -19.97
C GLN A 221 -20.04 -11.49 -19.72
N ASP A 222 -21.07 -11.99 -20.42
CA ASP A 222 -21.58 -13.34 -20.24
C ASP A 222 -20.53 -14.40 -20.61
N ASN A 223 -19.75 -14.15 -21.67
CA ASN A 223 -18.69 -15.07 -22.10
C ASN A 223 -17.51 -15.05 -21.13
N ILE A 224 -17.12 -13.86 -20.65
CA ILE A 224 -16.06 -13.68 -19.65
C ILE A 224 -16.45 -14.42 -18.36
N TYR A 225 -17.63 -14.15 -17.84
CA TYR A 225 -18.13 -14.80 -16.62
C TYR A 225 -18.16 -16.31 -16.76
N ARG A 226 -18.64 -16.85 -17.90
CA ARG A 226 -18.64 -18.30 -18.19
C ARG A 226 -17.24 -18.88 -18.20
N ILE A 227 -16.25 -18.21 -18.82
CA ILE A 227 -14.85 -18.65 -18.83
C ILE A 227 -14.29 -18.65 -17.41
N LEU A 228 -14.42 -17.55 -16.68
CA LEU A 228 -13.92 -17.45 -15.32
C LEU A 228 -14.55 -18.51 -14.39
N THR A 229 -15.86 -18.74 -14.49
CA THR A 229 -16.57 -19.77 -13.72
C THR A 229 -16.09 -21.19 -14.08
N LYS A 230 -15.82 -21.48 -15.36
CA LYS A 230 -15.28 -22.76 -15.79
C LYS A 230 -13.95 -23.11 -15.12
N TYR A 231 -13.12 -22.10 -14.89
CA TYR A 231 -11.79 -22.25 -14.28
C TYR A 231 -11.75 -21.85 -12.79
N ASN A 232 -12.91 -21.63 -12.16
CA ASN A 232 -13.03 -21.29 -10.74
C ASN A 232 -12.88 -22.55 -9.87
N ASN A 233 -11.63 -22.97 -9.66
CA ASN A 233 -11.28 -24.15 -8.85
C ASN A 233 -9.93 -23.94 -8.14
N SER A 234 -9.57 -24.85 -7.24
CA SER A 234 -8.36 -24.79 -6.43
C SER A 234 -7.05 -24.76 -7.22
N ASP A 235 -7.04 -25.25 -8.47
CA ASP A 235 -5.85 -25.25 -9.31
C ASP A 235 -5.56 -23.86 -9.89
N ASN A 236 -6.61 -23.03 -10.00
CA ASN A 236 -6.54 -21.64 -10.45
C ASN A 236 -6.79 -20.68 -9.28
N THR A 237 -5.90 -20.68 -8.30
CA THR A 237 -6.09 -19.96 -7.02
C THR A 237 -6.46 -18.49 -7.19
N SER A 238 -5.92 -17.80 -8.19
CA SER A 238 -6.23 -16.38 -8.45
C SER A 238 -7.70 -16.17 -8.85
N ILE A 239 -8.23 -17.03 -9.72
CA ILE A 239 -9.66 -17.00 -10.11
C ILE A 239 -10.52 -17.43 -8.91
N TYR A 240 -10.11 -18.53 -8.23
CA TYR A 240 -10.86 -19.12 -7.13
C TYR A 240 -11.09 -18.12 -5.98
N PHE A 241 -10.06 -17.41 -5.56
CA PHE A 241 -10.18 -16.42 -4.48
C PHE A 241 -10.64 -15.03 -4.96
N GLY A 242 -10.35 -14.65 -6.20
CA GLY A 242 -10.65 -13.31 -6.72
C GLY A 242 -12.07 -13.17 -7.30
N LEU A 243 -12.56 -14.16 -8.05
CA LEU A 243 -13.85 -14.03 -8.76
C LEU A 243 -15.02 -13.69 -7.83
N PRO A 244 -15.20 -14.35 -6.67
CA PRO A 244 -16.32 -14.01 -5.77
C PRO A 244 -16.24 -12.58 -5.23
N LEU A 245 -15.02 -12.00 -5.13
CA LEU A 245 -14.83 -10.62 -4.66
C LEU A 245 -15.21 -9.58 -5.71
N ILE A 246 -14.91 -9.84 -7.00
CA ILE A 246 -15.14 -8.85 -8.08
C ILE A 246 -16.41 -9.11 -8.91
N GLU A 247 -17.13 -10.18 -8.67
CA GLU A 247 -18.30 -10.58 -9.45
C GLU A 247 -19.31 -9.45 -9.65
N ARG A 248 -19.62 -8.68 -8.59
CA ARG A 248 -20.56 -7.56 -8.63
C ARG A 248 -20.10 -6.40 -9.50
N CYS A 249 -18.78 -6.23 -9.67
CA CYS A 249 -18.19 -5.13 -10.42
C CYS A 249 -17.42 -5.59 -11.67
N LEU A 250 -17.58 -6.85 -12.09
CA LEU A 250 -16.82 -7.45 -13.19
C LEU A 250 -16.92 -6.63 -14.48
N GLU A 251 -18.08 -6.05 -14.77
CA GLU A 251 -18.30 -5.28 -15.99
C GLU A 251 -17.52 -3.95 -16.07
N THR A 252 -17.06 -3.45 -14.92
CA THR A 252 -16.23 -2.24 -14.81
C THR A 252 -14.76 -2.52 -14.54
N CYS A 253 -14.35 -3.80 -14.55
CA CYS A 253 -12.96 -4.16 -14.40
C CYS A 253 -12.12 -3.79 -15.63
N ASP A 254 -10.87 -3.39 -15.37
CA ASP A 254 -9.86 -3.34 -16.41
C ASP A 254 -9.33 -4.75 -16.70
N CYS A 255 -9.19 -5.10 -17.97
CA CYS A 255 -8.53 -6.31 -18.40
C CYS A 255 -7.29 -5.96 -19.22
N ILE A 256 -6.11 -6.26 -18.68
CA ILE A 256 -4.84 -5.95 -19.34
C ILE A 256 -4.11 -7.23 -19.67
N ILE A 257 -3.77 -7.38 -20.95
CA ILE A 257 -3.08 -8.52 -21.51
C ILE A 257 -1.60 -8.21 -21.66
N THR A 258 -0.76 -9.11 -21.20
CA THR A 258 0.69 -9.13 -21.46
C THR A 258 1.10 -10.47 -22.05
N ALA A 259 2.33 -10.58 -22.52
CA ALA A 259 2.88 -11.85 -23.02
C ALA A 259 2.91 -12.96 -21.96
N SER A 260 2.94 -12.61 -20.67
CA SER A 260 3.08 -13.57 -19.56
C SER A 260 1.80 -13.79 -18.76
N ALA A 261 0.84 -12.86 -18.80
CA ALA A 261 -0.38 -12.96 -18.01
C ALA A 261 -1.49 -12.03 -18.51
N ILE A 262 -2.73 -12.33 -18.12
CA ILE A 262 -3.86 -11.41 -18.11
C ILE A 262 -4.09 -10.97 -16.68
N GLU A 263 -4.30 -9.67 -16.48
CA GLU A 263 -4.73 -9.08 -15.20
C GLU A 263 -6.12 -8.48 -15.35
N ILE A 264 -7.05 -8.93 -14.49
CA ILE A 264 -8.40 -8.37 -14.39
C ILE A 264 -8.49 -7.70 -13.02
N SER A 265 -8.68 -6.38 -13.01
CA SER A 265 -8.67 -5.58 -11.79
C SER A 265 -9.83 -4.60 -11.73
N PRO A 266 -10.54 -4.52 -10.59
CA PRO A 266 -11.65 -3.58 -10.42
C PRO A 266 -11.15 -2.13 -10.35
N LYS A 267 -12.06 -1.18 -10.52
CA LYS A 267 -11.79 0.26 -10.37
C LYS A 267 -11.69 0.69 -8.90
N GLY A 268 -12.18 -0.14 -7.99
CA GLY A 268 -12.16 0.07 -6.54
C GLY A 268 -12.37 -1.24 -5.78
N ILE A 269 -12.26 -1.21 -4.48
CA ILE A 269 -12.36 -2.37 -3.59
C ILE A 269 -13.72 -2.37 -2.88
N ASP A 270 -14.51 -3.44 -3.04
CA ASP A 270 -15.81 -3.62 -2.41
C ASP A 270 -15.69 -4.47 -1.14
N LEU A 271 -15.20 -3.86 -0.05
CA LEU A 271 -15.04 -4.55 1.24
C LEU A 271 -16.37 -4.88 1.93
N ASP A 272 -17.48 -4.25 1.55
CA ASP A 272 -18.81 -4.52 2.11
C ASP A 272 -19.23 -5.98 1.87
N LYS A 273 -18.63 -6.66 0.91
CA LYS A 273 -18.78 -8.10 0.71
C LYS A 273 -18.30 -8.95 1.89
N ILE A 274 -17.37 -8.45 2.70
CA ILE A 274 -16.90 -9.12 3.91
C ILE A 274 -17.82 -8.70 5.07
N SER A 275 -18.98 -9.32 5.18
CA SER A 275 -20.07 -8.86 6.08
C SER A 275 -19.62 -8.70 7.53
N SER A 276 -18.84 -9.62 8.08
CA SER A 276 -18.35 -9.52 9.46
C SER A 276 -17.43 -8.32 9.69
N LEU A 277 -16.66 -7.92 8.66
CA LEU A 277 -15.83 -6.72 8.74
C LEU A 277 -16.70 -5.46 8.73
N GLU A 278 -17.74 -5.43 7.88
CA GLU A 278 -18.68 -4.30 7.82
C GLU A 278 -19.50 -4.16 9.10
N GLU A 279 -19.93 -5.27 9.70
CA GLU A 279 -20.71 -5.31 10.92
C GLU A 279 -19.90 -5.04 12.20
N ALA A 280 -18.57 -5.08 12.12
CA ALA A 280 -17.69 -4.83 13.27
C ALA A 280 -17.99 -3.47 13.92
N SER A 281 -18.18 -3.49 15.25
CA SER A 281 -18.55 -2.28 16.01
C SER A 281 -17.40 -1.29 16.14
N ARG A 282 -16.15 -1.76 16.09
CA ARG A 282 -14.93 -0.94 16.17
C ARG A 282 -13.89 -1.44 15.18
N ARG A 283 -13.48 -0.55 14.28
CA ARG A 283 -12.41 -0.79 13.31
C ARG A 283 -11.30 0.22 13.53
N ILE A 284 -10.13 -0.25 13.91
CA ILE A 284 -8.96 0.59 14.22
C ILE A 284 -7.89 0.30 13.18
N TYR A 285 -7.49 1.32 12.46
CA TYR A 285 -6.54 1.24 11.36
C TYR A 285 -5.21 1.84 11.81
N MET A 286 -4.20 1.00 12.05
CA MET A 286 -2.89 1.46 12.49
C MET A 286 -1.95 1.62 11.31
N SER A 287 -1.34 2.79 11.21
CA SER A 287 -0.44 3.17 10.13
C SER A 287 0.82 3.84 10.66
N ALA A 288 1.85 3.93 9.81
CA ALA A 288 2.93 4.89 10.00
C ALA A 288 2.42 6.32 9.78
N THR A 289 3.19 7.31 10.22
CA THR A 289 2.91 8.73 9.99
C THR A 289 3.30 9.14 8.57
N LEU A 290 2.60 8.64 7.56
CA LEU A 290 2.84 8.93 6.15
C LEU A 290 2.14 10.23 5.71
N ALA A 291 2.59 10.78 4.59
CA ALA A 291 2.07 12.06 4.08
C ALA A 291 0.74 11.94 3.32
N ASP A 292 0.35 10.75 2.88
CA ASP A 292 -0.86 10.51 2.09
C ASP A 292 -1.79 9.50 2.76
N ASP A 293 -3.04 9.89 2.87
CA ASP A 293 -4.11 9.12 3.51
C ASP A 293 -5.10 8.55 2.49
N SER A 294 -4.79 8.66 1.20
CA SER A 294 -5.70 8.27 0.13
C SER A 294 -6.07 6.78 0.15
N VAL A 295 -5.21 5.94 0.70
CA VAL A 295 -5.44 4.50 0.86
C VAL A 295 -6.67 4.20 1.73
N PHE A 296 -6.94 5.02 2.75
CA PHE A 296 -8.11 4.84 3.61
C PHE A 296 -9.42 5.05 2.84
N VAL A 297 -9.41 5.94 1.86
CA VAL A 297 -10.57 6.18 1.00
C VAL A 297 -10.62 5.14 -0.13
N SER A 298 -9.53 4.94 -0.88
CA SER A 298 -9.53 4.12 -2.11
C SER A 298 -9.77 2.64 -1.82
N ALA A 299 -9.11 2.10 -0.81
CA ALA A 299 -9.13 0.67 -0.52
C ALA A 299 -10.09 0.30 0.62
N LEU A 300 -10.17 1.12 1.69
CA LEU A 300 -11.05 0.84 2.82
C LEU A 300 -12.45 1.46 2.69
N GLY A 301 -12.64 2.41 1.77
CA GLY A 301 -13.92 3.07 1.57
C GLY A 301 -14.33 4.01 2.71
N LEU A 302 -13.36 4.50 3.52
CA LEU A 302 -13.68 5.45 4.57
C LEU A 302 -14.14 6.79 3.97
N ASP A 303 -15.14 7.37 4.57
CA ASP A 303 -15.68 8.65 4.14
C ASP A 303 -14.98 9.86 4.81
N THR A 304 -15.44 11.05 4.49
CA THR A 304 -14.86 12.29 5.05
C THR A 304 -15.13 12.47 6.55
N GLU A 305 -16.17 11.85 7.10
CA GLU A 305 -16.45 11.89 8.54
C GLU A 305 -15.51 10.95 9.28
N ASP A 306 -15.33 9.72 8.79
CA ASP A 306 -14.35 8.77 9.31
C ASP A 306 -12.94 9.36 9.34
N MET A 307 -12.58 10.14 8.32
CA MET A 307 -11.27 10.80 8.22
C MET A 307 -11.03 11.92 9.24
N LYS A 308 -12.02 12.26 10.05
CA LYS A 308 -11.85 13.19 11.21
C LYS A 308 -11.35 12.46 12.46
N ASN A 309 -11.48 11.14 12.53
CA ASN A 309 -11.11 10.32 13.68
C ASN A 309 -9.65 9.87 13.59
N ILE A 310 -8.74 10.81 13.30
CA ILE A 310 -7.30 10.54 13.21
C ILE A 310 -6.65 10.86 14.56
N ILE A 311 -5.99 9.85 15.12
CA ILE A 311 -5.15 9.95 16.31
C ILE A 311 -3.69 9.90 15.88
N THR A 312 -2.91 10.85 16.31
CA THR A 312 -1.46 10.89 16.13
C THR A 312 -0.78 11.45 17.39
N PRO A 313 0.47 11.06 17.68
CA PRO A 313 1.28 11.74 18.70
C PRO A 313 1.42 13.24 18.39
N GLU A 314 1.69 14.05 19.39
CA GLU A 314 1.83 15.50 19.19
C GLU A 314 3.07 15.87 18.39
N ASN A 315 4.15 15.09 18.54
CA ASN A 315 5.42 15.33 17.87
C ASN A 315 6.16 14.02 17.51
N ALA A 316 7.31 14.14 16.85
CA ALA A 316 8.10 13.03 16.35
C ALA A 316 9.21 12.55 17.30
N ASN A 317 9.09 12.76 18.60
CA ASN A 317 10.11 12.42 19.61
C ASN A 317 10.45 10.93 19.70
N ASP A 318 9.59 10.07 19.17
CA ASP A 318 9.75 8.61 19.16
C ASP A 318 10.51 8.08 17.94
N MET A 319 10.93 8.96 17.02
CA MET A 319 11.65 8.60 15.81
C MET A 319 13.16 8.65 16.04
N GLY A 320 13.88 7.63 15.61
CA GLY A 320 15.34 7.63 15.65
C GLY A 320 15.98 8.43 14.50
N ASP A 321 17.29 8.58 14.59
CA ASP A 321 18.04 9.50 13.76
C ASP A 321 18.44 8.91 12.42
N ARG A 322 18.15 9.60 11.33
CA ARG A 322 18.58 9.23 9.97
C ARG A 322 19.38 10.35 9.36
N LEU A 323 20.59 10.03 8.93
CA LEU A 323 21.36 10.89 8.04
C LEU A 323 21.18 10.37 6.62
N ILE A 324 20.61 11.19 5.73
CA ILE A 324 20.29 10.79 4.35
C ILE A 324 21.36 11.34 3.43
N ILE A 325 22.02 10.48 2.66
CA ILE A 325 23.02 10.85 1.65
C ILE A 325 22.46 10.55 0.27
N PHE A 326 22.59 11.52 -0.64
CA PHE A 326 22.16 11.39 -2.02
C PHE A 326 23.30 11.81 -2.95
N PRO A 327 24.30 10.92 -3.18
CA PRO A 327 25.55 11.30 -3.83
C PRO A 327 25.38 11.95 -5.20
N LYS A 328 24.56 11.39 -6.08
CA LYS A 328 24.30 11.95 -7.42
C LYS A 328 23.56 13.30 -7.40
N TYR A 329 22.82 13.61 -6.34
CA TYR A 329 22.20 14.93 -6.17
C TYR A 329 23.26 15.98 -5.78
N VAL A 330 24.20 15.60 -4.91
CA VAL A 330 25.31 16.47 -4.46
C VAL A 330 26.32 16.69 -5.60
N ASN A 331 26.68 15.62 -6.29
CA ASN A 331 27.57 15.68 -7.45
C ASN A 331 27.14 14.68 -8.52
N SER A 332 26.58 15.18 -9.62
CA SER A 332 26.08 14.38 -10.74
C SER A 332 27.13 13.55 -11.48
N ASP A 333 28.42 13.87 -11.30
CA ASP A 333 29.54 13.21 -11.99
C ASP A 333 29.96 11.91 -11.28
N ILE A 334 29.48 11.67 -10.05
CA ILE A 334 29.74 10.45 -9.29
C ILE A 334 29.07 9.26 -9.96
N SER A 335 29.86 8.22 -10.22
CA SER A 335 29.35 6.97 -10.80
C SER A 335 28.72 6.04 -9.75
N GLU A 336 27.87 5.13 -10.19
CA GLU A 336 27.31 4.08 -9.31
C GLU A 336 28.40 3.13 -8.78
N ILE A 337 29.50 2.95 -9.53
CA ILE A 337 30.62 2.12 -9.12
C ILE A 337 31.34 2.73 -7.93
N GLU A 338 31.61 4.05 -7.95
CA GLU A 338 32.24 4.75 -6.83
C GLU A 338 31.37 4.66 -5.56
N ILE A 339 30.04 4.80 -5.71
CA ILE A 339 29.11 4.63 -4.58
C ILE A 339 29.19 3.19 -4.05
N LYS A 340 29.19 2.20 -4.94
CA LYS A 340 29.30 0.78 -4.56
C LYS A 340 30.59 0.50 -3.79
N GLU A 341 31.74 1.00 -4.26
CA GLU A 341 33.02 0.82 -3.60
C GLU A 341 33.01 1.37 -2.17
N LYS A 342 32.44 2.56 -1.96
CA LYS A 342 32.30 3.16 -0.63
C LYS A 342 31.35 2.40 0.29
N VAL A 343 30.25 1.91 -0.24
CA VAL A 343 29.30 1.04 0.50
C VAL A 343 29.99 -0.27 0.90
N GLU A 344 30.77 -0.88 0.01
CA GLU A 344 31.53 -2.11 0.30
C GLU A 344 32.65 -1.88 1.32
N GLU A 345 33.30 -0.72 1.29
CA GLU A 345 34.26 -0.31 2.30
C GLU A 345 33.59 -0.19 3.68
N THR A 346 32.45 0.49 3.75
CA THR A 346 31.63 0.63 4.97
C THR A 346 31.17 -0.74 5.50
N ALA A 347 30.81 -1.67 4.61
CA ALA A 347 30.37 -3.01 4.97
C ALA A 347 31.45 -3.88 5.62
N LYS A 348 32.74 -3.50 5.55
CA LYS A 348 33.82 -4.18 6.27
C LYS A 348 33.75 -3.93 7.79
N LYS A 349 33.17 -2.79 8.20
CA LYS A 349 33.09 -2.37 9.63
C LYS A 349 31.67 -2.46 10.19
N TYR A 350 30.67 -2.17 9.37
CA TYR A 350 29.26 -2.09 9.79
C TYR A 350 28.36 -3.05 9.00
N ASN A 351 27.21 -3.41 9.57
CA ASN A 351 26.17 -4.09 8.81
C ASN A 351 25.49 -3.10 7.85
N VAL A 352 25.50 -3.46 6.57
CA VAL A 352 24.91 -2.68 5.49
C VAL A 352 23.78 -3.48 4.84
N VAL A 353 22.62 -2.86 4.76
CA VAL A 353 21.45 -3.42 4.09
C VAL A 353 21.20 -2.69 2.79
N ILE A 354 21.00 -3.43 1.72
CA ILE A 354 20.79 -2.87 0.38
C ILE A 354 19.43 -3.33 -0.12
N LEU A 355 18.52 -2.38 -0.35
CA LEU A 355 17.22 -2.63 -0.96
C LEU A 355 17.29 -2.37 -2.45
N VAL A 356 16.91 -3.36 -3.24
CA VAL A 356 16.91 -3.28 -4.72
C VAL A 356 15.55 -3.68 -5.29
N PRO A 357 15.14 -3.12 -6.45
CA PRO A 357 13.83 -3.39 -7.04
C PRO A 357 13.70 -4.77 -7.68
N SER A 358 14.81 -5.43 -8.04
CA SER A 358 14.81 -6.69 -8.78
C SER A 358 16.05 -7.53 -8.55
N PHE A 359 15.94 -8.84 -8.84
CA PHE A 359 17.11 -9.74 -8.85
C PHE A 359 18.15 -9.36 -9.92
N SER A 360 17.73 -8.73 -11.02
CA SER A 360 18.67 -8.20 -12.02
C SER A 360 19.53 -7.10 -11.41
N ARG A 361 18.94 -6.17 -10.62
CA ARG A 361 19.70 -5.12 -9.93
C ARG A 361 20.54 -5.67 -8.78
N ALA A 362 20.09 -6.73 -8.11
CA ALA A 362 20.87 -7.40 -7.06
C ALA A 362 22.23 -7.90 -7.57
N LYS A 363 22.32 -8.34 -8.83
CA LYS A 363 23.59 -8.80 -9.44
C LYS A 363 24.65 -7.69 -9.51
N PHE A 364 24.26 -6.45 -9.58
CA PHE A 364 25.21 -5.32 -9.48
C PHE A 364 25.97 -5.35 -8.15
N TRP A 365 25.34 -5.74 -7.06
CA TRP A 365 25.92 -5.81 -5.72
C TRP A 365 26.52 -7.16 -5.36
N ASP A 366 26.02 -8.24 -5.95
CA ASP A 366 26.35 -9.61 -5.59
C ASP A 366 26.14 -10.54 -6.80
N GLU A 367 27.19 -10.65 -7.64
CA GLU A 367 27.14 -11.43 -8.87
C GLU A 367 26.84 -12.92 -8.61
N GLN A 368 27.29 -13.46 -7.47
CA GLN A 368 27.17 -14.87 -7.12
C GLN A 368 25.89 -15.17 -6.33
N GLY A 369 25.13 -14.14 -5.88
CA GLY A 369 23.91 -14.29 -5.11
C GLY A 369 24.08 -14.80 -3.68
N MET A 370 25.32 -14.85 -3.15
CA MET A 370 25.61 -15.40 -1.81
C MET A 370 25.15 -14.49 -0.68
N ARG A 371 25.02 -13.20 -0.93
CA ARG A 371 24.59 -12.17 0.03
C ARG A 371 23.18 -11.68 -0.22
N THR A 372 22.49 -12.26 -1.20
CA THR A 372 21.12 -11.90 -1.55
C THR A 372 20.14 -12.76 -0.76
N ALA A 373 19.25 -12.10 -0.02
CA ALA A 373 18.22 -12.76 0.75
C ALA A 373 17.13 -13.35 -0.16
N THR A 374 16.83 -14.62 0.05
CA THR A 374 15.78 -15.38 -0.63
C THR A 374 14.69 -15.79 0.37
N LYS A 375 13.58 -16.35 -0.11
CA LYS A 375 12.52 -16.87 0.78
C LYS A 375 13.05 -17.93 1.76
N ASP A 376 14.06 -18.72 1.36
CA ASP A 376 14.55 -19.86 2.12
C ASP A 376 15.58 -19.46 3.20
N ASN A 377 16.33 -18.36 3.00
CA ASN A 377 17.42 -17.98 3.90
C ASN A 377 17.15 -16.71 4.72
N ILE A 378 16.07 -15.98 4.44
CA ILE A 378 15.77 -14.68 5.03
C ILE A 378 15.69 -14.71 6.55
N ASP A 379 15.05 -15.72 7.14
CA ASP A 379 14.89 -15.84 8.58
C ASP A 379 16.25 -16.02 9.28
N GLY A 380 17.14 -16.79 8.67
CA GLY A 380 18.52 -16.99 9.17
C GLY A 380 19.33 -15.69 9.11
N ILE A 381 19.22 -14.96 8.00
CA ILE A 381 19.91 -13.67 7.80
C ILE A 381 19.42 -12.62 8.81
N VAL A 382 18.10 -12.48 8.98
CA VAL A 382 17.50 -11.52 9.91
C VAL A 382 17.90 -11.84 11.35
N LYS A 383 17.90 -13.14 11.75
CA LYS A 383 18.38 -13.57 13.06
C LYS A 383 19.86 -13.26 13.27
N ALA A 384 20.70 -13.48 12.24
CA ALA A 384 22.13 -13.17 12.31
C ALA A 384 22.38 -11.67 12.49
N LEU A 385 21.69 -10.82 11.70
CA LEU A 385 21.78 -9.36 11.82
C LEU A 385 21.34 -8.88 13.23
N LYS A 386 20.21 -9.40 13.75
CA LYS A 386 19.68 -9.02 15.07
C LYS A 386 20.49 -9.57 16.25
N SER A 387 21.39 -10.53 16.03
CA SER A 387 22.23 -11.10 17.10
C SER A 387 23.40 -10.20 17.52
N GLY A 388 23.55 -9.02 16.93
CA GLY A 388 24.68 -8.11 17.14
C GLY A 388 25.98 -8.56 16.46
N LYS A 389 25.94 -9.61 15.62
CA LYS A 389 27.11 -10.05 14.87
C LYS A 389 27.32 -9.17 13.64
N HIS A 390 28.57 -8.92 13.31
CA HIS A 390 28.92 -8.31 12.04
C HIS A 390 28.72 -9.32 10.90
N VAL A 391 27.76 -9.05 10.01
CA VAL A 391 27.43 -9.87 8.84
C VAL A 391 27.97 -9.25 7.54
N GLY A 392 28.20 -7.95 7.55
CA GLY A 392 28.62 -7.16 6.40
C GLY A 392 27.44 -6.72 5.53
N LYS A 393 27.55 -6.78 4.19
CA LYS A 393 26.47 -6.37 3.29
C LYS A 393 25.45 -7.51 3.06
N ILE A 394 24.18 -7.16 3.04
CA ILE A 394 23.05 -8.05 2.70
C ILE A 394 22.13 -7.32 1.73
N ILE A 395 21.69 -8.02 0.68
CA ILE A 395 20.79 -7.49 -0.34
C ILE A 395 19.38 -8.07 -0.15
N PHE A 396 18.38 -7.20 -0.08
CA PHE A 396 16.97 -7.57 -0.10
C PHE A 396 16.32 -7.11 -1.40
N VAL A 397 15.64 -8.02 -2.08
CA VAL A 397 14.97 -7.75 -3.35
C VAL A 397 13.50 -7.48 -3.10
N ASN A 398 13.03 -6.30 -3.49
CA ASN A 398 11.64 -5.84 -3.34
C ASN A 398 11.04 -6.06 -1.94
N ARG A 399 11.84 -5.76 -0.89
CA ARG A 399 11.48 -5.91 0.53
C ARG A 399 11.53 -4.57 1.25
N TYR A 400 10.74 -3.63 0.78
CA TYR A 400 10.60 -2.30 1.39
C TYR A 400 9.75 -2.33 2.67
N ASP A 401 9.05 -3.42 2.94
CA ASP A 401 8.16 -3.67 4.07
C ASP A 401 8.48 -4.99 4.81
N GLY A 402 7.97 -5.18 6.02
CA GLY A 402 7.93 -6.45 6.74
C GLY A 402 9.22 -6.90 7.47
N ILE A 403 10.37 -6.22 7.37
CA ILE A 403 11.62 -6.62 8.05
C ILE A 403 12.17 -5.47 8.88
N ASP A 404 12.37 -5.69 10.17
CA ASP A 404 12.90 -4.71 11.11
C ASP A 404 14.34 -5.05 11.47
N LEU A 405 15.24 -4.08 11.33
CA LEU A 405 16.67 -4.23 11.56
C LEU A 405 17.21 -3.08 12.42
N PRO A 406 16.84 -3.05 13.73
CA PRO A 406 17.19 -1.93 14.61
C PRO A 406 18.68 -1.90 14.96
N GLY A 407 19.20 -0.73 15.23
CA GLY A 407 20.53 -0.49 15.75
C GLY A 407 21.65 -1.09 14.89
N ASP A 408 22.51 -1.91 15.49
CA ASP A 408 23.65 -2.51 14.80
C ASP A 408 23.28 -3.54 13.72
N ALA A 409 22.00 -3.95 13.63
CA ALA A 409 21.53 -4.82 12.56
C ALA A 409 21.54 -4.11 11.18
N CYS A 410 21.40 -2.77 11.16
CA CYS A 410 21.47 -1.97 9.95
C CYS A 410 22.01 -0.56 10.24
N ARG A 411 23.33 -0.40 10.22
CA ARG A 411 23.98 0.91 10.43
C ARG A 411 23.97 1.78 9.19
N MET A 412 23.99 1.15 8.01
CA MET A 412 23.81 1.82 6.73
C MET A 412 22.77 1.09 5.92
N LEU A 413 21.82 1.85 5.39
CA LEU A 413 20.76 1.38 4.50
C LEU A 413 20.97 2.02 3.12
N VAL A 414 21.10 1.21 2.09
CA VAL A 414 21.16 1.67 0.70
C VAL A 414 19.82 1.38 0.03
N ILE A 415 19.19 2.41 -0.54
CA ILE A 415 18.04 2.25 -1.43
C ILE A 415 18.54 2.49 -2.85
N ASP A 416 18.65 1.42 -3.60
CA ASP A 416 19.21 1.43 -4.95
C ASP A 416 18.12 1.15 -5.99
N GLY A 417 17.62 2.21 -6.57
CA GLY A 417 16.56 2.21 -7.57
C GLY A 417 15.16 2.44 -7.01
N LEU A 418 14.25 2.68 -7.92
CA LEU A 418 12.85 2.97 -7.60
C LEU A 418 12.10 1.68 -7.26
N PRO A 419 11.29 1.62 -6.19
CA PRO A 419 10.41 0.49 -5.93
C PRO A 419 9.54 0.17 -7.15
N PRO A 420 9.43 -1.11 -7.55
CA PRO A 420 8.66 -1.48 -8.73
C PRO A 420 7.16 -1.25 -8.50
N LEU A 421 6.45 -0.97 -9.56
CA LEU A 421 4.99 -0.95 -9.55
C LEU A 421 4.45 -2.38 -9.36
N ASN A 422 3.43 -2.53 -8.52
CA ASN A 422 2.94 -3.84 -8.07
C ASN A 422 2.16 -4.59 -9.15
N SER A 423 1.32 -3.89 -9.91
CA SER A 423 0.39 -4.50 -10.85
C SER A 423 0.71 -4.16 -12.31
N ILE A 424 0.13 -4.94 -13.23
CA ILE A 424 0.16 -4.64 -14.67
C ILE A 424 -0.64 -3.36 -14.92
N LYS A 425 -1.73 -3.14 -14.16
CA LYS A 425 -2.53 -1.93 -14.20
C LYS A 425 -1.73 -0.68 -13.86
N ASP A 426 -0.91 -0.70 -12.81
CA ASP A 426 -0.08 0.46 -12.43
C ASP A 426 0.92 0.81 -13.52
N ARG A 427 1.54 -0.19 -14.15
CA ARG A 427 2.43 0.00 -15.31
C ARG A 427 1.68 0.60 -16.51
N TYR A 428 0.45 0.17 -16.75
CA TYR A 428 -0.41 0.77 -17.76
C TYR A 428 -0.71 2.24 -17.41
N ILE A 429 -1.14 2.53 -16.18
CA ILE A 429 -1.42 3.91 -15.74
C ILE A 429 -0.17 4.79 -15.86
N GLN A 430 1.01 4.29 -15.48
CA GLN A 430 2.27 5.02 -15.66
C GLN A 430 2.54 5.35 -17.14
N SER A 431 2.19 4.45 -18.06
CA SER A 431 2.38 4.67 -19.49
C SER A 431 1.43 5.73 -20.05
N VAL A 432 0.19 5.79 -19.58
CA VAL A 432 -0.85 6.71 -20.09
C VAL A 432 -0.89 8.05 -19.35
N ALA A 433 -0.52 8.06 -18.08
CA ALA A 433 -0.49 9.22 -17.20
C ALA A 433 0.80 9.27 -16.35
N PRO A 434 1.98 9.43 -16.95
CA PRO A 434 3.27 9.30 -16.25
C PRO A 434 3.51 10.35 -15.16
N GLN A 435 2.75 11.42 -15.14
CA GLN A 435 2.77 12.45 -14.09
C GLN A 435 1.63 12.27 -13.07
N SER A 436 1.03 11.07 -13.02
CA SER A 436 0.01 10.77 -12.03
C SER A 436 0.58 10.91 -10.62
N THR A 437 0.02 11.84 -9.85
CA THR A 437 0.41 12.06 -8.45
C THR A 437 0.13 10.85 -7.57
N ILE A 438 -0.80 9.99 -7.97
CA ILE A 438 -1.18 8.77 -7.24
C ILE A 438 0.00 7.79 -7.22
N LEU A 439 0.52 7.43 -8.41
CA LEU A 439 1.66 6.50 -8.51
C LEU A 439 2.94 7.08 -7.89
N LEU A 440 3.15 8.39 -8.08
CA LEU A 440 4.29 9.07 -7.49
C LEU A 440 4.28 8.99 -5.96
N ARG A 441 3.13 9.26 -5.34
CA ARG A 441 2.95 9.17 -3.88
C ARG A 441 3.18 7.76 -3.37
N GLU A 442 2.62 6.77 -4.02
CA GLU A 442 2.79 5.36 -3.67
C GLU A 442 4.26 4.94 -3.70
N GLN A 443 5.00 5.29 -4.76
CA GLN A 443 6.43 4.99 -4.85
C GLN A 443 7.24 5.70 -3.77
N VAL A 444 6.95 6.98 -3.49
CA VAL A 444 7.62 7.74 -2.43
C VAL A 444 7.33 7.17 -1.04
N GLN A 445 6.09 6.76 -0.77
CA GLN A 445 5.74 6.09 0.49
C GLN A 445 6.53 4.79 0.68
N ARG A 446 6.71 4.00 -0.37
CA ARG A 446 7.53 2.78 -0.31
C ARG A 446 9.01 3.08 -0.06
N ILE A 447 9.56 4.14 -0.66
CA ILE A 447 10.91 4.60 -0.35
C ILE A 447 11.00 4.95 1.14
N GLU A 448 10.04 5.69 1.67
CA GLU A 448 10.00 6.10 3.07
C GLU A 448 9.86 4.89 4.03
N GLN A 449 9.00 3.94 3.70
CA GLN A 449 8.88 2.68 4.44
C GLN A 449 10.20 1.91 4.45
N GLY A 450 10.88 1.86 3.30
CA GLY A 450 12.23 1.30 3.19
C GLY A 450 13.22 1.98 4.12
N MET A 451 13.24 3.32 4.14
CA MET A 451 14.09 4.11 5.06
C MET A 451 13.80 3.85 6.54
N GLY A 452 12.57 3.46 6.87
CA GLY A 452 12.17 3.10 8.24
C GLY A 452 12.71 1.76 8.74
N ARG A 453 13.41 0.97 7.91
CA ARG A 453 13.91 -0.36 8.30
C ARG A 453 15.06 -0.33 9.28
N GLY A 454 15.96 0.63 9.14
CA GLY A 454 17.15 0.79 9.98
C GLY A 454 16.89 1.52 11.31
N VAL A 455 15.68 2.03 11.52
CA VAL A 455 15.35 2.88 12.67
C VAL A 455 14.03 2.45 13.29
N ARG A 456 14.05 1.97 14.54
CA ARG A 456 12.89 1.42 15.26
C ARG A 456 12.57 2.08 16.59
N SER A 457 13.52 2.79 17.14
CA SER A 457 13.37 3.53 18.40
C SER A 457 14.06 4.88 18.29
N ASN A 458 13.80 5.77 19.23
CA ASN A 458 14.48 7.05 19.31
C ASN A 458 15.99 6.95 19.62
N ASP A 459 16.47 5.75 19.95
CA ASP A 459 17.88 5.47 20.22
C ASP A 459 18.60 4.83 19.01
N ASP A 460 17.85 4.52 17.94
CA ASP A 460 18.41 3.96 16.72
C ASP A 460 18.94 5.07 15.81
N GLU A 461 20.04 4.76 15.14
CA GLU A 461 20.70 5.64 14.18
C GLU A 461 21.06 4.87 12.93
N CYS A 462 20.79 5.45 11.77
CA CYS A 462 21.06 4.82 10.48
C CYS A 462 21.46 5.85 9.43
N CYS A 463 22.57 5.60 8.72
CA CYS A 463 22.88 6.32 7.51
C CYS A 463 22.10 5.74 6.33
N VAL A 464 21.33 6.56 5.61
CA VAL A 464 20.57 6.15 4.42
C VAL A 464 21.25 6.70 3.17
N VAL A 465 21.60 5.82 2.24
CA VAL A 465 22.16 6.20 0.93
C VAL A 465 21.11 5.97 -0.15
N LEU A 466 20.75 7.04 -0.86
CA LEU A 466 19.81 7.00 -1.98
C LEU A 466 20.61 6.99 -3.30
N MET A 467 20.32 6.02 -4.19
CA MET A 467 20.98 5.94 -5.50
C MET A 467 20.06 5.35 -6.58
N GLY A 468 20.47 5.55 -7.84
CA GLY A 468 19.71 5.15 -9.02
C GLY A 468 19.06 6.35 -9.72
N ASP A 469 19.15 6.37 -11.06
CA ASP A 469 18.71 7.52 -11.86
C ASP A 469 17.19 7.73 -11.80
N GLU A 470 16.40 6.65 -11.85
CA GLU A 470 14.94 6.72 -11.75
C GLU A 470 14.48 7.24 -10.39
N LEU A 471 15.14 6.80 -9.30
CA LEU A 471 14.87 7.29 -7.95
C LEU A 471 15.23 8.76 -7.82
N SER A 472 16.34 9.16 -8.42
CA SER A 472 16.77 10.56 -8.47
C SER A 472 15.76 11.45 -9.19
N ASP A 473 15.24 10.99 -10.32
CA ASP A 473 14.22 11.71 -11.07
C ASP A 473 12.90 11.86 -10.30
N VAL A 474 12.45 10.80 -9.64
CA VAL A 474 11.24 10.83 -8.82
C VAL A 474 11.37 11.81 -7.65
N LEU A 475 12.45 11.74 -6.91
CA LEU A 475 12.63 12.57 -5.71
C LEU A 475 12.92 14.03 -6.05
N SER A 476 13.78 14.31 -7.04
CA SER A 476 14.25 15.66 -7.34
C SER A 476 13.40 16.36 -8.38
N ARG A 477 13.26 15.79 -9.60
CA ARG A 477 12.59 16.44 -10.72
C ARG A 477 11.07 16.43 -10.59
N ASN A 478 10.50 15.33 -10.07
CA ASN A 478 9.06 15.19 -9.90
C ASN A 478 8.57 15.68 -8.52
N LYS A 479 9.43 16.34 -7.75
CA LYS A 479 9.12 16.85 -6.41
C LYS A 479 8.64 15.76 -5.44
N GLY A 480 9.13 14.54 -5.61
CA GLY A 480 8.78 13.41 -4.75
C GLY A 480 9.07 13.66 -3.27
N ILE A 481 10.10 14.46 -2.96
CA ILE A 481 10.44 14.88 -1.59
C ILE A 481 9.27 15.57 -0.89
N ASP A 482 8.40 16.27 -1.62
CA ASP A 482 7.22 16.92 -1.05
C ASP A 482 6.19 15.94 -0.49
N TYR A 483 6.27 14.67 -0.87
CA TYR A 483 5.41 13.60 -0.40
C TYR A 483 6.01 12.77 0.74
N PHE A 484 7.20 13.10 1.25
CA PHE A 484 7.67 12.53 2.51
C PHE A 484 6.84 13.02 3.70
N SER A 485 6.73 12.19 4.74
CA SER A 485 6.19 12.62 6.04
C SER A 485 6.95 13.81 6.59
N ALA A 486 6.32 14.57 7.49
CA ALA A 486 6.95 15.73 8.09
C ALA A 486 8.28 15.40 8.80
N ALA A 487 8.35 14.25 9.48
CA ALA A 487 9.57 13.81 10.16
C ALA A 487 10.68 13.41 9.17
N THR A 488 10.36 12.63 8.13
CA THR A 488 11.34 12.26 7.10
C THR A 488 11.83 13.47 6.33
N ARG A 489 10.94 14.43 6.03
CA ARG A 489 11.33 15.69 5.39
C ARG A 489 12.27 16.51 6.28
N CYS A 490 11.98 16.61 7.58
CA CYS A 490 12.87 17.28 8.53
C CYS A 490 14.30 16.69 8.50
N GLN A 491 14.41 15.35 8.54
CA GLN A 491 15.72 14.68 8.47
C GLN A 491 16.39 14.84 7.11
N TYR A 492 15.63 14.83 6.02
CA TYR A 492 16.16 15.11 4.68
C TYR A 492 16.69 16.54 4.57
N ASP A 493 15.93 17.52 5.06
CA ASP A 493 16.32 18.94 5.01
C ASP A 493 17.56 19.23 5.87
N LEU A 494 17.68 18.59 7.05
CA LEU A 494 18.92 18.65 7.85
C LEU A 494 20.12 18.06 7.12
N SER A 495 19.94 16.88 6.52
CA SER A 495 20.99 16.23 5.73
C SER A 495 21.37 17.09 4.53
N LYS A 496 20.39 17.72 3.88
CA LYS A 496 20.63 18.65 2.77
C LYS A 496 21.45 19.86 3.19
N GLN A 497 21.20 20.43 4.36
CA GLN A 497 22.01 21.53 4.89
C GLN A 497 23.48 21.11 5.03
N LEU A 498 23.78 19.90 5.50
CA LEU A 498 25.15 19.38 5.55
C LEU A 498 25.79 19.27 4.16
N TRP A 499 25.05 18.82 3.14
CA TRP A 499 25.56 18.74 1.77
C TRP A 499 25.85 20.13 1.21
N ASP A 500 24.91 21.07 1.43
CA ASP A 500 25.05 22.44 0.94
C ASP A 500 26.28 23.14 1.59
N LEU A 501 26.51 22.89 2.88
CA LEU A 501 27.71 23.36 3.58
C LEU A 501 28.99 22.74 2.98
N LEU A 502 29.01 21.42 2.76
CA LEU A 502 30.15 20.74 2.15
C LEU A 502 30.46 21.31 0.76
N VAL A 503 29.45 21.53 -0.09
CA VAL A 503 29.65 22.17 -1.40
C VAL A 503 30.19 23.58 -1.28
N SER A 504 29.71 24.35 -0.29
CA SER A 504 30.15 25.71 -0.03
C SER A 504 31.63 25.77 0.44
N GLU A 505 32.01 24.86 1.34
CA GLU A 505 33.38 24.81 1.90
C GLU A 505 34.41 24.31 0.89
N THR A 506 34.04 23.34 0.07
CA THR A 506 34.96 22.79 -0.95
C THR A 506 35.19 23.76 -2.13
N GLY A 507 34.27 24.68 -2.36
CA GLY A 507 34.31 25.61 -3.50
C GLY A 507 34.26 24.92 -4.88
N SER A 508 34.00 23.61 -4.89
CA SER A 508 33.91 22.74 -6.08
C SER A 508 32.90 21.60 -5.80
N LYS A 509 32.67 20.75 -6.80
CA LYS A 509 31.85 19.54 -6.59
C LYS A 509 32.58 18.59 -5.62
N PRO A 510 31.95 18.19 -4.48
CA PRO A 510 32.56 17.26 -3.53
C PRO A 510 32.85 15.89 -4.17
N THR A 511 33.94 15.26 -3.76
CA THR A 511 34.29 13.90 -4.14
C THR A 511 33.41 12.90 -3.39
N ILE A 512 33.37 11.65 -3.85
CA ILE A 512 32.64 10.58 -3.16
C ILE A 512 33.17 10.37 -1.74
N ASP A 513 34.47 10.49 -1.50
CA ASP A 513 35.11 10.39 -0.19
C ASP A 513 34.56 11.44 0.77
N GLN A 514 34.54 12.69 0.35
CA GLN A 514 34.03 13.81 1.15
C GLN A 514 32.55 13.65 1.47
N ILE A 515 31.74 13.12 0.52
CA ILE A 515 30.33 12.85 0.78
C ILE A 515 30.15 11.71 1.80
N PHE A 516 30.97 10.64 1.72
CA PHE A 516 30.88 9.53 2.67
C PHE A 516 31.52 9.85 4.03
N GLU A 517 32.34 10.88 4.15
CA GLU A 517 32.78 11.43 5.44
C GLU A 517 31.58 11.94 6.25
N LEU A 518 30.54 12.49 5.59
CA LEU A 518 29.31 12.87 6.28
C LEU A 518 28.59 11.67 6.89
N ALA A 519 28.67 10.48 6.28
CA ALA A 519 28.10 9.26 6.83
C ALA A 519 28.62 8.95 8.24
N ASN A 520 29.86 9.33 8.55
CA ASN A 520 30.47 9.07 9.85
C ASN A 520 29.75 9.78 11.00
N TYR A 521 29.06 10.90 10.76
CA TYR A 521 28.24 11.53 11.79
C TYR A 521 27.15 10.58 12.33
N SER A 522 26.54 9.76 11.46
CA SER A 522 25.58 8.73 11.88
C SER A 522 26.26 7.44 12.28
N LEU A 523 27.24 6.94 11.50
CA LEU A 523 27.89 5.65 11.74
C LEU A 523 28.66 5.61 13.07
N GLU A 524 29.25 6.72 13.50
CA GLU A 524 30.04 6.85 14.72
C GLU A 524 29.26 7.46 15.88
N LYS A 525 27.94 7.69 15.69
CA LYS A 525 27.05 8.26 16.71
C LYS A 525 27.53 9.61 17.23
N ASN A 526 27.85 10.53 16.32
CA ASN A 526 28.30 11.87 16.69
C ASN A 526 27.25 12.58 17.55
N ALA A 527 27.65 12.99 18.76
CA ALA A 527 26.75 13.54 19.75
C ALA A 527 26.07 14.85 19.29
N GLU A 528 26.77 15.69 18.53
CA GLU A 528 26.22 16.95 18.02
C GLU A 528 25.15 16.67 16.95
N TRP A 529 25.41 15.72 16.03
CA TRP A 529 24.43 15.29 15.04
C TRP A 529 23.17 14.74 15.70
N VAL A 530 23.32 13.81 16.64
CA VAL A 530 22.21 13.20 17.37
C VAL A 530 21.38 14.27 18.09
N THR A 531 22.03 15.21 18.79
CA THR A 531 21.35 16.30 19.49
C THR A 531 20.58 17.18 18.52
N THR A 532 21.23 17.62 17.44
CA THR A 532 20.59 18.46 16.42
C THR A 532 19.41 17.77 15.77
N CYS A 533 19.53 16.47 15.42
CA CYS A 533 18.43 15.70 14.84
C CYS A 533 17.24 15.60 15.80
N LYS A 534 17.49 15.26 17.08
CA LYS A 534 16.44 15.15 18.11
C LYS A 534 15.73 16.46 18.38
N GLU A 535 16.46 17.57 18.49
CA GLU A 535 15.85 18.90 18.68
C GLU A 535 14.95 19.30 17.52
N ASN A 536 15.38 19.04 16.29
CA ASN A 536 14.57 19.34 15.11
C ASN A 536 13.36 18.41 14.99
N LEU A 537 13.50 17.12 15.27
CA LEU A 537 12.37 16.17 15.29
C LEU A 537 11.34 16.52 16.38
N ALA A 538 11.78 16.98 17.54
CA ALA A 538 10.90 17.44 18.62
C ALA A 538 10.05 18.65 18.22
N ALA A 539 10.54 19.47 17.29
CA ALA A 539 9.80 20.62 16.76
C ALA A 539 8.77 20.23 15.67
N VAL A 540 8.86 19.02 15.12
CA VAL A 540 7.93 18.51 14.09
C VAL A 540 6.58 18.21 14.74
N LYS A 541 5.52 18.86 14.27
CA LYS A 541 4.14 18.59 14.67
C LYS A 541 3.43 17.77 13.61
N TYR A 542 2.76 16.72 14.04
CA TYR A 542 1.92 15.92 13.15
C TYR A 542 0.53 16.57 12.98
N SER A 543 -0.01 16.49 11.78
CA SER A 543 -1.36 16.95 11.49
C SER A 543 -2.38 15.84 11.78
N THR A 544 -3.48 16.22 12.42
CA THR A 544 -4.68 15.38 12.55
C THR A 544 -5.62 15.52 11.35
N GLU A 545 -5.30 16.42 10.41
CA GLU A 545 -6.06 16.55 9.16
C GLU A 545 -5.60 15.51 8.15
N ALA A 546 -6.57 14.83 7.56
CA ALA A 546 -6.32 13.88 6.49
C ALA A 546 -5.86 14.58 5.20
N LYS A 547 -4.86 14.03 4.57
CA LYS A 547 -4.38 14.47 3.25
C LYS A 547 -4.78 13.45 2.19
N VAL A 548 -5.89 13.72 1.50
CA VAL A 548 -6.45 12.83 0.46
C VAL A 548 -6.49 13.56 -0.88
N ASP A 549 -6.10 12.86 -1.95
CA ASP A 549 -6.20 13.39 -3.31
C ASP A 549 -7.67 13.40 -3.77
N GLU A 550 -8.18 14.55 -4.20
CA GLU A 550 -9.56 14.69 -4.69
C GLU A 550 -9.89 13.72 -5.85
N LYS A 551 -8.91 13.36 -6.67
CA LYS A 551 -9.09 12.41 -7.78
C LYS A 551 -9.36 11.00 -7.26
N ILE A 552 -8.71 10.59 -6.16
CA ILE A 552 -8.94 9.30 -5.52
C ILE A 552 -10.34 9.25 -4.91
N VAL A 553 -10.74 10.32 -4.22
CA VAL A 553 -12.11 10.43 -3.68
C VAL A 553 -13.15 10.34 -4.80
N ALA A 554 -12.91 11.03 -5.92
CA ALA A 554 -13.82 10.99 -7.06
C ALA A 554 -13.89 9.61 -7.71
N GLN A 555 -12.75 8.92 -7.88
CA GLN A 555 -12.73 7.56 -8.42
C GLN A 555 -13.42 6.57 -7.49
N ARG A 556 -13.24 6.69 -6.17
CA ARG A 556 -13.96 5.87 -5.18
C ARG A 556 -15.47 6.09 -5.26
N LYS A 557 -15.92 7.34 -5.25
CA LYS A 557 -17.35 7.69 -5.42
C LYS A 557 -17.92 7.18 -6.73
N ALA A 558 -17.16 7.30 -7.83
CA ALA A 558 -17.59 6.77 -9.13
C ALA A 558 -17.76 5.25 -9.09
N PHE A 559 -16.82 4.53 -8.46
CA PHE A 559 -16.92 3.08 -8.28
C PHE A 559 -18.16 2.69 -7.46
N GLU A 560 -18.41 3.32 -6.31
CA GLU A 560 -19.59 3.07 -5.46
C GLU A 560 -20.91 3.33 -6.19
N LYS A 561 -20.95 4.37 -7.02
CA LYS A 561 -22.10 4.64 -7.89
C LYS A 561 -22.27 3.57 -8.96
N ALA A 562 -21.17 3.16 -9.59
CA ALA A 562 -21.18 2.16 -10.66
C ALA A 562 -21.64 0.78 -10.18
N ILE A 563 -21.18 0.29 -9.02
CA ILE A 563 -21.64 -1.00 -8.46
C ILE A 563 -23.13 -1.00 -8.09
N ASN A 564 -23.72 0.18 -7.92
CA ASN A 564 -25.16 0.38 -7.73
C ASN A 564 -25.88 0.78 -9.04
N MET A 565 -25.25 0.58 -10.20
CA MET A 565 -25.79 0.87 -11.55
C MET A 565 -26.14 2.35 -11.78
N GLN A 566 -25.61 3.27 -10.97
CA GLN A 566 -25.80 4.71 -11.10
C GLN A 566 -24.73 5.31 -12.03
N TRP A 567 -24.76 4.89 -13.31
CA TRP A 567 -23.70 5.15 -14.29
C TRP A 567 -23.46 6.63 -14.57
N LEU A 568 -24.52 7.42 -14.66
CA LEU A 568 -24.43 8.87 -14.89
C LEU A 568 -23.76 9.57 -13.70
N ASP A 569 -24.10 9.19 -12.48
CA ASP A 569 -23.51 9.76 -11.27
C ASP A 569 -22.03 9.36 -11.15
N ALA A 570 -21.70 8.12 -11.53
CA ALA A 570 -20.32 7.65 -11.60
C ALA A 570 -19.49 8.51 -12.59
N ALA A 571 -20.02 8.72 -13.79
CA ALA A 571 -19.37 9.56 -14.81
C ALA A 571 -19.23 11.02 -14.37
N ASN A 572 -20.23 11.58 -13.69
CA ASN A 572 -20.21 12.94 -13.17
C ASN A 572 -19.18 13.13 -12.06
N ALA A 573 -18.99 12.15 -11.19
CA ALA A 573 -17.94 12.19 -10.17
C ALA A 573 -16.54 12.35 -10.80
N ILE A 574 -16.26 11.61 -11.88
CA ILE A 574 -15.01 11.74 -12.63
C ILE A 574 -14.92 13.08 -13.36
N LYS A 575 -16.03 13.55 -13.96
CA LYS A 575 -16.06 14.81 -14.68
C LYS A 575 -15.62 16.00 -13.83
N ILE A 576 -16.06 16.05 -12.55
CA ILE A 576 -15.74 17.15 -11.64
C ILE A 576 -14.21 17.31 -11.47
N VAL A 577 -13.49 16.23 -11.25
CA VAL A 577 -12.02 16.29 -11.06
C VAL A 577 -11.28 16.42 -12.39
N LYS A 578 -11.80 15.82 -13.46
CA LYS A 578 -11.26 15.97 -14.81
C LYS A 578 -11.27 17.43 -15.26
N ASP A 579 -12.35 18.16 -15.00
CA ASP A 579 -12.50 19.55 -15.44
C ASP A 579 -11.51 20.49 -14.72
N LYS A 580 -11.10 20.14 -13.49
CA LYS A 580 -10.08 20.85 -12.71
C LYS A 580 -8.63 20.45 -13.07
N GLU A 581 -8.42 19.29 -13.73
CA GLU A 581 -7.08 18.77 -14.00
C GLU A 581 -6.36 19.59 -15.07
N ASN A 582 -5.12 19.97 -14.80
CA ASN A 582 -4.27 20.76 -15.68
C ASN A 582 -3.29 19.92 -16.51
N ASP A 583 -2.84 18.78 -15.96
CA ASP A 583 -1.97 17.88 -16.72
C ASP A 583 -2.75 17.20 -17.84
N LYS A 584 -2.33 17.45 -19.08
CA LYS A 584 -3.04 16.95 -20.28
C LYS A 584 -3.16 15.43 -20.32
N LYS A 585 -2.10 14.71 -19.91
CA LYS A 585 -2.10 13.24 -19.97
C LYS A 585 -3.03 12.66 -18.89
N THR A 586 -2.95 13.16 -17.67
CA THR A 586 -3.87 12.79 -16.58
C THR A 586 -5.31 13.13 -16.94
N LYS A 587 -5.56 14.30 -17.51
CA LYS A 587 -6.90 14.69 -18.00
C LYS A 587 -7.41 13.77 -19.11
N GLY A 588 -6.54 13.37 -20.03
CA GLY A 588 -6.87 12.38 -21.07
C GLY A 588 -7.25 11.03 -20.48
N TYR A 589 -6.52 10.56 -19.47
CA TYR A 589 -6.84 9.32 -18.75
C TYR A 589 -8.19 9.42 -18.00
N LEU A 590 -8.46 10.54 -17.34
CA LEU A 590 -9.76 10.78 -16.71
C LEU A 590 -10.92 10.83 -17.72
N CYS A 591 -10.68 11.32 -18.95
CA CYS A 591 -11.66 11.21 -20.04
C CYS A 591 -11.96 9.74 -20.38
N GLN A 592 -10.94 8.88 -20.44
CA GLN A 592 -11.14 7.45 -20.69
C GLN A 592 -11.99 6.80 -19.59
N ILE A 593 -11.71 7.07 -18.29
CA ILE A 593 -12.50 6.55 -17.17
C ILE A 593 -13.95 7.07 -17.25
N GLN A 594 -14.15 8.34 -17.53
CA GLN A 594 -15.50 8.91 -17.69
C GLN A 594 -16.25 8.25 -18.86
N ALA A 595 -15.58 8.07 -20.00
CA ALA A 595 -16.15 7.46 -21.19
C ALA A 595 -16.62 6.03 -20.94
N GLU A 596 -15.88 5.27 -20.12
CA GLU A 596 -16.22 3.90 -19.75
C GLU A 596 -17.57 3.81 -19.02
N TYR A 597 -17.82 4.68 -18.03
CA TYR A 597 -19.12 4.71 -17.33
C TYR A 597 -20.25 5.20 -18.24
N ILE A 598 -19.97 6.20 -19.08
CA ILE A 598 -20.96 6.70 -20.04
C ILE A 598 -21.33 5.65 -21.08
N ASN A 599 -20.42 4.74 -21.45
CA ASN A 599 -20.71 3.68 -22.42
C ASN A 599 -21.85 2.77 -22.01
N LYS A 600 -22.14 2.67 -20.71
CA LYS A 600 -23.28 1.91 -20.18
C LYS A 600 -24.64 2.58 -20.46
N ILE A 601 -24.63 3.85 -20.85
CA ILE A 601 -25.83 4.66 -21.05
C ILE A 601 -25.92 5.12 -22.50
N ASP A 602 -24.82 5.65 -23.04
CA ASP A 602 -24.72 6.26 -24.36
C ASP A 602 -23.33 5.99 -24.97
N SER A 603 -23.28 5.00 -25.86
CA SER A 603 -22.03 4.61 -26.52
C SER A 603 -21.50 5.70 -27.44
N ALA A 604 -22.38 6.56 -28.02
CA ALA A 604 -22.00 7.66 -28.90
C ALA A 604 -21.25 8.73 -28.10
N LEU A 605 -21.86 9.20 -27.02
CA LEU A 605 -21.25 10.21 -26.13
C LEU A 605 -19.95 9.67 -25.50
N SER A 606 -19.91 8.39 -25.16
CA SER A 606 -18.70 7.73 -24.69
C SER A 606 -17.52 7.89 -25.67
N GLN A 607 -17.76 7.62 -26.97
CA GLN A 607 -16.72 7.73 -28.00
C GLN A 607 -16.28 9.16 -28.22
N GLU A 608 -17.19 10.15 -28.09
CA GLU A 608 -16.82 11.55 -28.16
C GLU A 608 -15.95 12.03 -27.01
N ILE A 609 -16.30 11.63 -25.77
CA ILE A 609 -15.47 11.90 -24.59
C ILE A 609 -14.08 11.28 -24.76
N LEU A 610 -14.02 10.03 -25.25
CA LEU A 610 -12.76 9.34 -25.51
C LEU A 610 -11.94 10.06 -26.59
N LYS A 611 -12.58 10.59 -27.65
CA LYS A 611 -11.90 11.37 -28.70
C LYS A 611 -11.26 12.64 -28.12
N VAL A 612 -11.98 13.35 -27.24
CA VAL A 612 -11.41 14.50 -26.51
C VAL A 612 -10.19 14.06 -25.69
N GLY A 613 -10.30 12.97 -24.95
CA GLY A 613 -9.19 12.41 -24.17
C GLY A 613 -8.00 12.01 -25.04
N LYS A 614 -8.23 11.42 -26.21
CA LYS A 614 -7.18 11.01 -27.17
C LYS A 614 -6.39 12.21 -27.72
N ASN A 615 -7.05 13.35 -27.94
CA ASN A 615 -6.39 14.58 -28.33
C ASN A 615 -5.50 15.17 -27.22
N LEU A 616 -5.77 14.84 -25.96
CA LEU A 616 -4.97 15.26 -24.80
C LEU A 616 -3.82 14.28 -24.50
N SER A 617 -4.06 12.97 -24.68
CA SER A 617 -3.09 11.91 -24.43
C SER A 617 -3.15 10.84 -25.52
N ALA A 618 -2.12 10.76 -26.35
CA ALA A 618 -2.02 9.74 -27.40
C ALA A 618 -1.93 8.30 -26.86
N ALA A 619 -1.60 8.12 -25.58
CA ALA A 619 -1.37 6.82 -24.97
C ALA A 619 -2.66 6.09 -24.54
N ILE A 620 -3.78 6.81 -24.33
CA ILE A 620 -5.06 6.18 -23.97
C ILE A 620 -5.69 5.43 -25.16
N LEU A 621 -6.79 4.73 -24.91
CA LEU A 621 -7.55 4.03 -25.96
C LEU A 621 -7.91 5.00 -27.11
N SER A 622 -7.92 4.46 -28.33
CA SER A 622 -8.37 5.21 -29.52
C SER A 622 -9.88 5.04 -29.68
N PRO A 623 -10.61 6.10 -30.02
CA PRO A 623 -12.04 5.97 -30.32
C PRO A 623 -12.24 5.07 -31.54
N LEU A 624 -13.40 4.43 -31.62
CA LEU A 624 -13.79 3.63 -32.77
C LEU A 624 -13.89 4.48 -34.05
N ALA A 625 -13.48 3.91 -35.18
CA ALA A 625 -13.71 4.56 -36.47
C ALA A 625 -15.20 4.52 -36.87
N GLY A 626 -15.66 5.45 -37.70
CA GLY A 626 -17.05 5.73 -37.98
C GLY A 626 -18.02 4.56 -38.17
N ILE A 627 -17.67 3.52 -38.98
CA ILE A 627 -18.54 2.34 -39.17
C ILE A 627 -18.62 1.46 -37.87
N GLN A 628 -17.53 1.35 -37.11
CA GLN A 628 -17.50 0.63 -35.84
C GLN A 628 -18.29 1.37 -34.75
N TYR A 629 -18.24 2.71 -34.80
CA TYR A 629 -19.03 3.57 -33.92
C TYR A 629 -20.53 3.33 -34.06
N GLN A 630 -21.05 3.29 -35.32
CA GLN A 630 -22.46 3.00 -35.58
C GLN A 630 -22.90 1.61 -35.08
N ARG A 631 -22.00 0.63 -35.09
CA ARG A 631 -22.28 -0.73 -34.58
C ARG A 631 -22.38 -0.83 -33.06
N THR A 632 -21.89 0.18 -32.31
CA THR A 632 -22.02 0.23 -30.85
C THR A 632 -23.35 0.77 -30.38
N ILE A 633 -24.18 1.32 -31.26
CA ILE A 633 -25.54 1.79 -30.95
C ILE A 633 -26.47 0.58 -30.96
N ASN A 634 -26.74 0.02 -29.80
CA ASN A 634 -27.50 -1.23 -29.69
C ASN A 634 -28.94 -1.06 -29.19
N THR A 635 -29.35 0.16 -28.80
CA THR A 635 -30.67 0.38 -28.18
C THR A 635 -31.41 1.54 -28.84
N ILE A 636 -32.74 1.42 -28.92
CA ILE A 636 -33.65 2.49 -29.40
C ILE A 636 -33.46 3.80 -28.62
N PRO A 637 -33.32 3.79 -27.26
CA PRO A 637 -33.04 5.01 -26.51
C PRO A 637 -31.74 5.71 -26.89
N GLN A 638 -30.67 4.97 -27.20
CA GLN A 638 -29.41 5.54 -27.67
C GLN A 638 -29.54 6.19 -29.04
N ALA A 639 -30.24 5.53 -29.96
CA ALA A 639 -30.54 6.09 -31.29
C ALA A 639 -31.40 7.36 -31.21
N GLN A 640 -32.36 7.38 -30.28
CA GLN A 640 -33.21 8.55 -30.03
C GLN A 640 -32.42 9.71 -29.44
N ALA A 641 -31.52 9.44 -28.45
CA ALA A 641 -30.66 10.48 -27.87
C ALA A 641 -29.74 11.12 -28.88
N ILE A 642 -29.14 10.32 -29.78
CA ILE A 642 -28.31 10.85 -30.89
C ILE A 642 -29.14 11.67 -31.84
N SER A 643 -30.30 11.19 -32.25
CA SER A 643 -31.21 11.92 -33.16
C SER A 643 -31.65 13.25 -32.55
N THR A 644 -31.97 13.29 -31.27
CA THR A 644 -32.36 14.51 -30.56
C THR A 644 -31.20 15.50 -30.48
N ASN A 645 -29.98 15.03 -30.21
CA ASN A 645 -28.80 15.88 -30.14
C ASN A 645 -28.40 16.45 -31.53
N LEU A 646 -28.52 15.63 -32.58
CA LEU A 646 -28.32 16.09 -33.95
C LEU A 646 -29.32 17.20 -34.35
N LEU A 647 -30.61 17.00 -34.00
CA LEU A 647 -31.66 18.00 -34.26
C LEU A 647 -31.47 19.27 -33.43
N ALA A 648 -30.90 19.17 -32.24
CA ALA A 648 -30.58 20.31 -31.38
C ALA A 648 -29.27 21.02 -31.76
N GLY A 649 -28.52 20.53 -32.78
CA GLY A 649 -27.22 21.08 -33.16
C GLY A 649 -26.10 20.88 -32.13
N ASN A 650 -26.28 19.95 -31.18
CA ASN A 650 -25.35 19.72 -30.10
C ASN A 650 -24.21 18.74 -30.46
N LEU A 651 -24.24 18.16 -31.65
CA LEU A 651 -23.22 17.29 -32.21
C LEU A 651 -22.65 17.97 -33.46
N GLY A 652 -21.70 18.87 -33.24
CA GLY A 652 -20.94 19.54 -34.28
C GLY A 652 -19.49 19.05 -34.32
#